data_5b07a9a4e59ba418cc33e176811f6bb1
#
_entry.id   5b07a9a4e59ba418cc33e176811f6bb1
#
_cell.length_a   1.000
_cell.length_b   1.000
_cell.length_c   1.000
_cell.angle_alpha   90.00
_cell.angle_beta   90.00
_cell.angle_gamma   90.00
#
_symmetry.space_group_name_H-M   'P 1'
#
loop_
_entity.id
_entity.type
_entity.pdbx_description
1 polymer ?
#
loop_
_entity_poly.entity_id
_entity_poly.type
_entity_poly.pdbx_seq_one_letter_code
_entity_poly.pdbx_strand_id
1 'polypeptide(L)'
;MEWIKYHEAEKVFDLRTEHSTYQMQVREYDTLVHLYYGSPVGDALITDRIVCVDRGFSGNPYEAEKDKTFSLDTLPQEYTTYGNGDYRINGLETEQADGSDTANLKFESYEIKKGKYSLKGLPAMFAKEDEAQTLEIVLTDRASGLKAHLLYGVFPHLDVITRAVRLENTGTAPVTVKKAMSMEMDYEYRELDAVHFYGRHNMERQMERTHLGHGNWSVGSIRGTSSHHHNPFVILCDRNTEETYGDCYGYALAYSGNFLFETEVDQVGHTRVAMGIHPYHFSWTLEQGESFETPEVIMAYSAEGFGKLSRIYHDAYRSNLIRSKYTEQPRPILVNNWEATYFDFDADKIYHIAEEAKNIGLDMFVLDDGWFGKRDNDWCALGDWEVNEEKIKGGLPALAEKIHGLGLKFGLWVEPEMISEDSDLYREHPDWALKIPGRAMNRSRHQLNLDITRKEVREHIMNQIFKVLDACKADYVKWDMNRSVDNVFSAALPKERQGEVYHRYVLAVYEMMESLVQRYPDLLFESCSGGGGRFEAGMLYYSPQIWCSDNTDAIDRLKIQYGTSFGYPISAMGAHVSVCPNHQSGRTTPFETRGIVASAGTFGYELDLMKMSEEEKKTAREQILKYKEMEHLVQSGDYYRLVNPFENNNHVLWQFVSKDKKETVVCGVRLHSEANPYIYLFYPQGLDADMKYEDTATGKVYTGAALMKAGLPLPLTTGDYQPIRFTFKAVEK
;
A
#
# COMPACT_ATOMS: atom_id res chain seq x y z
N MET A 1 29.75 2.09 -8.98
CA MET A 1 29.98 0.88 -8.18
C MET A 1 29.08 -0.21 -8.76
N GLU A 2 29.52 -1.46 -8.81
CA GLU A 2 28.71 -2.57 -9.30
C GLU A 2 27.98 -3.14 -8.08
N TRP A 3 26.65 -3.03 -8.08
CA TRP A 3 25.82 -3.43 -6.94
C TRP A 3 25.32 -4.87 -7.01
N ILE A 4 25.38 -5.46 -8.20
CA ILE A 4 25.10 -6.87 -8.44
C ILE A 4 26.34 -7.50 -9.04
N LYS A 5 26.84 -8.59 -8.44
CA LYS A 5 27.98 -9.35 -8.92
C LYS A 5 27.67 -10.84 -8.97
N TYR A 6 28.24 -11.53 -9.95
CA TYR A 6 28.30 -12.97 -9.98
C TYR A 6 29.75 -13.44 -9.79
N HIS A 7 29.98 -14.23 -8.78
CA HIS A 7 31.28 -14.82 -8.46
C HIS A 7 31.36 -16.21 -9.11
N GLU A 8 32.00 -16.26 -10.24
CA GLU A 8 32.04 -17.45 -11.14
C GLU A 8 32.58 -18.70 -10.43
N ALA A 9 33.66 -18.58 -9.63
CA ALA A 9 34.29 -19.71 -8.97
C ALA A 9 33.40 -20.37 -7.93
N GLU A 10 32.70 -19.58 -7.16
CA GLU A 10 31.79 -19.98 -6.08
C GLU A 10 30.34 -20.11 -6.54
N LYS A 11 30.04 -19.68 -7.77
CA LYS A 11 28.68 -19.60 -8.35
C LYS A 11 27.70 -18.80 -7.47
N VAL A 12 28.14 -17.69 -6.89
CA VAL A 12 27.37 -16.86 -5.98
C VAL A 12 26.92 -15.57 -6.66
N PHE A 13 25.64 -15.27 -6.60
CA PHE A 13 25.08 -13.95 -6.86
C PHE A 13 25.11 -13.13 -5.55
N ASP A 14 25.69 -11.94 -5.61
CA ASP A 14 25.89 -11.02 -4.50
C ASP A 14 25.23 -9.68 -4.87
N LEU A 15 24.10 -9.38 -4.25
CA LEU A 15 23.31 -8.17 -4.44
C LEU A 15 23.49 -7.29 -3.22
N ARG A 16 23.78 -6.00 -3.42
CA ARG A 16 24.10 -5.08 -2.33
C ARG A 16 23.29 -3.79 -2.43
N THR A 17 22.90 -3.28 -1.28
CA THR A 17 22.52 -1.89 -1.09
C THR A 17 23.55 -1.20 -0.18
N GLU A 18 23.33 0.07 0.17
CA GLU A 18 24.23 0.74 1.13
C GLU A 18 24.23 0.06 2.51
N HIS A 19 23.08 -0.50 2.94
CA HIS A 19 22.91 -1.05 4.29
C HIS A 19 22.41 -2.50 4.30
N SER A 20 22.43 -3.21 3.16
CA SER A 20 22.08 -4.63 3.14
C SER A 20 22.89 -5.45 2.12
N THR A 21 22.95 -6.76 2.38
CA THR A 21 23.51 -7.77 1.45
C THR A 21 22.48 -8.88 1.27
N TYR A 22 22.31 -9.34 0.02
CA TYR A 22 21.48 -10.47 -0.37
C TYR A 22 22.31 -11.43 -1.23
N GLN A 23 22.44 -12.69 -0.82
CA GLN A 23 23.26 -13.67 -1.52
C GLN A 23 22.50 -14.96 -1.84
N MET A 24 22.76 -15.50 -3.03
CA MET A 24 22.24 -16.79 -3.55
C MET A 24 23.36 -17.56 -4.20
N GLN A 25 23.22 -18.89 -4.28
CA GLN A 25 24.23 -19.75 -4.90
C GLN A 25 23.59 -20.80 -5.82
N VAL A 26 24.20 -21.04 -6.95
CA VAL A 26 23.90 -22.23 -7.75
C VAL A 26 24.73 -23.38 -7.24
N ARG A 27 24.08 -24.37 -6.63
CA ARG A 27 24.69 -25.56 -6.03
C ARG A 27 24.64 -26.73 -6.98
N GLU A 28 24.93 -27.91 -6.42
CA GLU A 28 24.88 -29.19 -7.09
C GLU A 28 23.54 -29.40 -7.80
N TYR A 29 23.54 -30.11 -8.92
CA TYR A 29 22.34 -30.43 -9.72
C TYR A 29 21.56 -29.18 -10.21
N ASP A 30 22.31 -28.07 -10.46
CA ASP A 30 21.75 -26.78 -10.93
C ASP A 30 20.64 -26.22 -10.01
N THR A 31 20.75 -26.44 -8.70
CA THR A 31 19.80 -25.97 -7.70
C THR A 31 20.18 -24.58 -7.21
N LEU A 32 19.25 -23.62 -7.29
CA LEU A 32 19.43 -22.26 -6.75
C LEU A 32 19.02 -22.23 -5.28
N VAL A 33 19.96 -21.93 -4.39
CA VAL A 33 19.75 -21.83 -2.94
C VAL A 33 19.90 -20.41 -2.44
N HIS A 34 19.16 -20.07 -1.39
CA HIS A 34 19.31 -18.83 -0.64
C HIS A 34 20.45 -18.95 0.37
N LEU A 35 21.33 -17.93 0.44
CA LEU A 35 22.43 -17.93 1.39
C LEU A 35 22.21 -16.94 2.55
N TYR A 36 21.82 -15.71 2.22
CA TYR A 36 21.77 -14.63 3.22
C TYR A 36 20.95 -13.43 2.74
N TYR A 37 20.20 -12.84 3.64
CA TYR A 37 19.66 -11.48 3.51
C TYR A 37 19.73 -10.77 4.87
N GLY A 38 20.35 -9.60 4.93
CA GLY A 38 20.49 -8.84 6.18
C GLY A 38 21.57 -7.75 6.10
N SER A 39 22.18 -7.44 7.24
CA SER A 39 23.25 -6.43 7.35
C SER A 39 24.40 -6.68 6.36
N PRO A 40 25.11 -5.62 5.93
CA PRO A 40 26.26 -5.78 5.03
C PRO A 40 27.31 -6.73 5.59
N VAL A 41 27.77 -7.68 4.78
CA VAL A 41 28.83 -8.64 5.15
C VAL A 41 30.19 -8.33 4.49
N GLY A 42 30.32 -7.14 3.93
CA GLY A 42 31.53 -6.77 3.17
C GLY A 42 31.74 -7.64 1.94
N ASP A 43 32.96 -8.07 1.68
CA ASP A 43 33.28 -8.92 0.52
C ASP A 43 33.19 -10.43 0.81
N ALA A 44 32.60 -10.80 1.95
CA ALA A 44 32.44 -12.22 2.32
C ALA A 44 31.34 -12.88 1.50
N LEU A 45 31.60 -14.10 1.02
CA LEU A 45 30.61 -14.98 0.43
C LEU A 45 30.19 -16.02 1.46
N ILE A 46 28.90 -16.09 1.80
CA ILE A 46 28.38 -16.82 2.95
C ILE A 46 28.03 -18.29 2.57
N THR A 47 28.95 -18.98 1.88
CA THR A 47 28.71 -20.32 1.35
C THR A 47 28.75 -21.44 2.41
N ASP A 48 29.46 -21.24 3.53
CA ASP A 48 29.66 -22.25 4.57
C ASP A 48 28.43 -22.46 5.47
N ARG A 49 27.37 -21.66 5.29
CA ARG A 49 26.11 -21.84 6.01
C ARG A 49 25.30 -23.04 5.54
N ILE A 50 25.49 -23.48 4.30
CA ILE A 50 24.77 -24.63 3.74
C ILE A 50 25.39 -25.92 4.28
N VAL A 51 24.69 -26.58 5.18
CA VAL A 51 25.12 -27.84 5.80
C VAL A 51 24.27 -28.99 5.28
N CYS A 52 24.87 -29.84 4.46
CA CYS A 52 24.23 -31.03 3.91
C CYS A 52 24.53 -32.25 4.81
N VAL A 53 23.46 -32.87 5.35
CA VAL A 53 23.57 -34.09 6.16
C VAL A 53 22.49 -35.09 5.76
N ASP A 54 22.76 -36.39 5.93
CA ASP A 54 21.75 -37.44 5.74
C ASP A 54 20.66 -37.30 6.83
N ARG A 55 19.45 -36.97 6.39
CA ARG A 55 18.26 -36.78 7.26
C ARG A 55 17.39 -38.05 7.31
N GLY A 56 17.87 -39.16 6.82
CA GLY A 56 17.22 -40.47 6.90
C GLY A 56 16.05 -40.64 5.91
N PHE A 57 14.91 -39.98 6.14
CA PHE A 57 13.71 -40.12 5.31
C PHE A 57 13.48 -39.01 4.29
N SER A 58 14.35 -38.01 4.26
CA SER A 58 14.27 -36.93 3.25
C SER A 58 14.61 -37.46 1.86
N GLY A 59 13.87 -37.00 0.84
CA GLY A 59 14.11 -37.35 -0.55
C GLY A 59 15.42 -36.77 -1.08
N ASN A 60 16.06 -37.47 -2.03
CA ASN A 60 17.25 -36.98 -2.72
C ASN A 60 16.99 -36.94 -4.23
N PRO A 61 17.50 -35.96 -4.96
CA PRO A 61 17.40 -35.92 -6.42
C PRO A 61 17.98 -37.20 -7.04
N TYR A 62 17.40 -37.65 -8.15
CA TYR A 62 17.87 -38.84 -8.82
C TYR A 62 19.37 -38.76 -9.21
N GLU A 63 19.82 -37.57 -9.58
CA GLU A 63 21.19 -37.26 -9.95
C GLU A 63 22.19 -37.40 -8.78
N ALA A 64 21.70 -37.36 -7.55
CA ALA A 64 22.52 -37.52 -6.34
C ALA A 64 23.00 -38.99 -6.15
N GLU A 65 22.41 -39.95 -6.86
CA GLU A 65 22.77 -41.38 -6.84
C GLU A 65 22.81 -41.96 -5.41
N LYS A 66 24.01 -42.07 -4.84
CA LYS A 66 24.23 -42.60 -3.48
C LYS A 66 24.39 -41.53 -2.41
N ASP A 67 24.51 -40.27 -2.80
CA ASP A 67 24.60 -39.16 -1.85
C ASP A 67 23.23 -38.86 -1.25
N LYS A 68 23.06 -39.19 0.02
CA LYS A 68 21.85 -38.92 0.79
C LYS A 68 21.90 -37.60 1.57
N THR A 69 22.97 -36.85 1.43
CA THR A 69 23.14 -35.61 2.17
C THR A 69 22.50 -34.40 1.46
N PHE A 70 22.34 -34.47 0.13
CA PHE A 70 21.70 -33.42 -0.64
C PHE A 70 20.20 -33.69 -0.73
N SER A 71 19.41 -32.86 -0.03
CA SER A 71 17.96 -32.97 -0.02
C SER A 71 17.29 -31.60 -0.09
N LEU A 72 16.35 -31.45 -1.04
CA LEU A 72 15.56 -30.21 -1.18
C LEU A 72 14.67 -29.95 0.04
N ASP A 73 14.27 -30.99 0.77
CA ASP A 73 13.44 -30.90 1.98
C ASP A 73 14.11 -30.11 3.15
N THR A 74 15.44 -29.96 3.09
CA THR A 74 16.21 -29.32 4.18
C THR A 74 17.18 -28.24 3.70
N LEU A 75 17.25 -28.01 2.38
CA LEU A 75 18.07 -26.93 1.83
C LEU A 75 17.30 -25.61 1.84
N PRO A 76 17.94 -24.48 2.17
CA PRO A 76 17.35 -23.18 1.95
C PRO A 76 17.30 -22.91 0.46
N GLN A 77 16.13 -22.58 -0.07
CA GLN A 77 15.92 -22.40 -1.50
C GLN A 77 15.44 -20.97 -1.80
N GLU A 78 15.57 -20.60 -3.06
CA GLU A 78 15.24 -19.26 -3.55
C GLU A 78 13.87 -19.20 -4.24
N TYR A 79 13.45 -20.29 -4.89
CA TYR A 79 12.14 -20.44 -5.53
C TYR A 79 11.84 -21.92 -5.77
N THR A 80 10.79 -22.42 -5.17
CA THR A 80 10.50 -23.84 -5.11
C THR A 80 9.26 -24.24 -5.90
N THR A 81 9.18 -25.52 -6.20
CA THR A 81 8.05 -26.14 -6.89
C THR A 81 7.57 -27.37 -6.12
N TYR A 82 6.28 -27.69 -6.26
CA TYR A 82 5.71 -28.90 -5.70
C TYR A 82 6.29 -30.19 -6.35
N GLY A 83 6.40 -31.25 -5.57
CA GLY A 83 6.58 -32.60 -6.08
C GLY A 83 8.02 -33.10 -6.26
N ASN A 84 9.03 -32.31 -5.83
CA ASN A 84 10.46 -32.65 -6.00
C ASN A 84 11.15 -33.09 -4.71
N GLY A 85 10.38 -33.53 -3.69
CA GLY A 85 10.91 -33.98 -2.40
C GLY A 85 11.15 -32.85 -1.41
N ASP A 86 10.70 -31.63 -1.68
CA ASP A 86 10.46 -30.57 -0.71
C ASP A 86 8.97 -30.57 -0.37
N TYR A 87 8.63 -30.69 0.91
CA TYR A 87 7.26 -30.82 1.40
C TYR A 87 6.76 -29.57 2.11
N ARG A 88 7.59 -28.52 2.16
CA ARG A 88 7.24 -27.21 2.70
C ARG A 88 6.35 -26.42 1.74
N ILE A 89 5.81 -25.28 2.20
CA ILE A 89 5.16 -24.35 1.30
C ILE A 89 6.06 -24.06 0.10
N ASN A 90 5.46 -23.80 -1.06
CA ASN A 90 6.21 -23.64 -2.32
C ASN A 90 5.83 -22.36 -3.05
N GLY A 91 6.68 -21.89 -3.94
CA GLY A 91 6.48 -20.69 -4.75
C GLY A 91 5.65 -20.94 -6.02
N LEU A 92 5.69 -22.16 -6.57
CA LEU A 92 5.05 -22.48 -7.83
C LEU A 92 4.34 -23.83 -7.80
N GLU A 93 3.07 -23.84 -8.20
CA GLU A 93 2.30 -25.06 -8.49
C GLU A 93 1.74 -24.98 -9.91
N THR A 94 1.87 -26.05 -10.66
CA THR A 94 1.45 -26.15 -12.05
C THR A 94 0.66 -27.43 -12.29
N GLU A 95 -0.15 -27.46 -13.34
CA GLU A 95 -0.78 -28.65 -13.89
C GLU A 95 -0.39 -28.75 -15.35
N GLN A 96 0.25 -29.85 -15.72
CA GLN A 96 0.66 -30.16 -17.06
C GLN A 96 -0.51 -30.70 -17.90
N ALA A 97 -0.37 -30.72 -19.22
CA ALA A 97 -1.42 -31.18 -20.12
C ALA A 97 -1.81 -32.65 -19.92
N ASP A 98 -0.93 -33.48 -19.36
CA ASP A 98 -1.19 -34.88 -19.02
C ASP A 98 -1.82 -35.09 -17.64
N GLY A 99 -2.03 -33.99 -16.89
CA GLY A 99 -2.60 -34.00 -15.55
C GLY A 99 -1.58 -34.18 -14.44
N SER A 100 -0.27 -34.27 -14.74
CA SER A 100 0.77 -34.21 -13.72
C SER A 100 0.94 -32.77 -13.18
N ASP A 101 1.36 -32.64 -11.91
CA ASP A 101 1.42 -31.38 -11.19
C ASP A 101 2.85 -31.01 -10.73
N THR A 102 3.85 -31.76 -11.18
CA THR A 102 5.24 -31.56 -10.80
C THR A 102 6.01 -30.78 -11.87
N ALA A 103 6.69 -29.71 -11.50
CA ALA A 103 7.70 -29.03 -12.28
C ALA A 103 9.05 -29.10 -11.56
N ASN A 104 10.16 -29.34 -12.29
CA ASN A 104 11.51 -29.43 -11.73
C ASN A 104 12.38 -28.32 -12.30
N LEU A 105 12.34 -27.15 -11.67
CA LEU A 105 13.08 -25.96 -12.08
C LEU A 105 14.57 -26.09 -11.74
N LYS A 106 15.43 -25.98 -12.77
CA LYS A 106 16.89 -26.01 -12.68
C LYS A 106 17.47 -24.72 -13.23
N PHE A 107 18.55 -24.23 -12.64
CA PHE A 107 19.27 -23.07 -13.14
C PHE A 107 19.73 -23.30 -14.60
N GLU A 108 19.45 -22.32 -15.47
CA GLU A 108 19.82 -22.31 -16.87
C GLU A 108 20.81 -21.20 -17.19
N SER A 109 20.48 -19.97 -16.81
CA SER A 109 21.27 -18.80 -17.18
C SER A 109 20.92 -17.59 -16.29
N TYR A 110 21.70 -16.52 -16.45
CA TYR A 110 21.41 -15.23 -15.82
C TYR A 110 21.82 -14.07 -16.72
N GLU A 111 21.26 -12.89 -16.43
CA GLU A 111 21.66 -11.63 -17.04
C GLU A 111 21.62 -10.51 -16.00
N ILE A 112 22.63 -9.61 -16.02
CA ILE A 112 22.69 -8.40 -15.20
C ILE A 112 22.56 -7.19 -16.11
N LYS A 113 21.58 -6.31 -15.83
CA LYS A 113 21.24 -5.14 -16.63
C LYS A 113 21.31 -3.89 -15.78
N LYS A 114 21.64 -2.75 -16.41
CA LYS A 114 21.41 -1.43 -15.81
C LYS A 114 19.94 -1.09 -15.84
N GLY A 115 19.53 -0.26 -14.86
CA GLY A 115 18.13 0.14 -14.72
C GLY A 115 17.26 -0.96 -14.10
N LYS A 116 15.98 -0.66 -13.99
CA LYS A 116 14.96 -1.49 -13.37
C LYS A 116 14.14 -2.23 -14.44
N TYR A 117 13.84 -3.50 -14.22
CA TYR A 117 12.85 -4.21 -15.04
C TYR A 117 11.46 -3.56 -14.94
N SER A 118 10.62 -3.76 -15.93
CA SER A 118 9.22 -3.38 -15.94
C SER A 118 8.33 -4.62 -16.01
N LEU A 119 7.10 -4.49 -15.52
CA LEU A 119 6.06 -5.52 -15.60
C LEU A 119 4.92 -5.03 -16.50
N LYS A 120 4.40 -5.92 -17.32
CA LYS A 120 3.35 -5.56 -18.28
C LYS A 120 1.98 -5.45 -17.61
N GLY A 121 1.44 -4.21 -17.54
CA GLY A 121 0.10 -3.96 -16.99
C GLY A 121 0.01 -4.07 -15.46
N LEU A 122 1.14 -4.19 -14.77
CA LEU A 122 1.23 -4.26 -13.32
C LEU A 122 2.04 -3.08 -12.76
N PRO A 123 1.66 -2.55 -11.59
CA PRO A 123 2.49 -1.60 -10.86
C PRO A 123 3.86 -2.18 -10.51
N ALA A 124 4.90 -1.38 -10.68
CA ALA A 124 6.26 -1.72 -10.30
C ALA A 124 7.04 -0.44 -10.00
N MET A 125 8.00 -0.51 -9.08
CA MET A 125 8.94 0.60 -8.89
C MET A 125 9.67 0.89 -10.20
N PHE A 126 9.90 2.17 -10.46
CA PHE A 126 10.62 2.64 -11.64
C PHE A 126 11.94 3.31 -11.25
N ALA A 127 12.88 3.38 -12.18
CA ALA A 127 14.19 4.00 -11.96
C ALA A 127 14.73 4.59 -13.27
N LYS A 128 15.58 5.60 -13.14
CA LYS A 128 16.49 5.97 -14.22
C LYS A 128 17.58 4.89 -14.34
N GLU A 129 18.30 4.89 -15.48
CA GLU A 129 19.27 3.83 -15.79
C GLU A 129 20.38 3.67 -14.73
N ASP A 130 20.76 4.73 -14.06
CA ASP A 130 21.82 4.77 -13.04
C ASP A 130 21.34 4.63 -11.59
N GLU A 131 20.02 4.62 -11.36
CA GLU A 131 19.43 4.53 -10.01
C GLU A 131 19.25 3.08 -9.53
N ALA A 132 19.21 2.11 -10.46
CA ALA A 132 19.00 0.70 -10.13
C ALA A 132 19.76 -0.24 -11.07
N GLN A 133 19.88 -1.50 -10.64
CA GLN A 133 20.34 -2.63 -11.47
C GLN A 133 19.33 -3.77 -11.40
N THR A 134 19.22 -4.53 -12.48
CA THR A 134 18.37 -5.72 -12.55
C THR A 134 19.23 -6.98 -12.71
N LEU A 135 18.95 -8.00 -11.89
CA LEU A 135 19.37 -9.37 -12.12
C LEU A 135 18.15 -10.17 -12.59
N GLU A 136 18.30 -10.88 -13.68
CA GLU A 136 17.35 -11.88 -14.17
C GLU A 136 18.02 -13.25 -14.11
N ILE A 137 17.43 -14.20 -13.36
CA ILE A 137 17.86 -15.60 -13.29
C ILE A 137 16.81 -16.45 -13.97
N VAL A 138 17.22 -17.30 -14.89
CA VAL A 138 16.33 -18.22 -15.60
C VAL A 138 16.48 -19.62 -15.02
N LEU A 139 15.35 -20.15 -14.53
CA LEU A 139 15.20 -21.56 -14.14
C LEU A 139 14.31 -22.26 -15.17
N THR A 140 14.63 -23.49 -15.54
CA THR A 140 13.89 -24.23 -16.57
C THR A 140 13.50 -25.62 -16.10
N ASP A 141 12.23 -25.98 -16.30
CA ASP A 141 11.78 -27.37 -16.29
C ASP A 141 11.93 -27.95 -17.71
N ARG A 142 12.92 -28.82 -17.89
CA ARG A 142 13.23 -29.41 -19.19
C ARG A 142 12.14 -30.34 -19.72
N ALA A 143 11.30 -30.90 -18.86
CA ALA A 143 10.26 -31.83 -19.27
C ALA A 143 9.06 -31.11 -19.91
N SER A 144 8.57 -30.04 -19.30
CA SER A 144 7.44 -29.26 -19.82
C SER A 144 7.86 -28.10 -20.74
N GLY A 145 9.10 -27.63 -20.64
CA GLY A 145 9.57 -26.41 -21.30
C GLY A 145 9.11 -25.15 -20.57
N LEU A 146 8.61 -25.25 -19.34
CA LEU A 146 8.28 -24.09 -18.51
C LEU A 146 9.56 -23.41 -18.01
N LYS A 147 9.64 -22.09 -18.19
CA LYS A 147 10.72 -21.26 -17.65
C LYS A 147 10.17 -20.31 -16.58
N ALA A 148 10.94 -20.16 -15.51
CA ALA A 148 10.71 -19.13 -14.49
C ALA A 148 11.87 -18.14 -14.53
N HIS A 149 11.58 -16.89 -14.88
CA HIS A 149 12.50 -15.78 -14.86
C HIS A 149 12.35 -15.07 -13.51
N LEU A 150 13.30 -15.25 -12.61
CA LEU A 150 13.34 -14.59 -11.33
C LEU A 150 13.95 -13.21 -11.52
N LEU A 151 13.18 -12.16 -11.26
CA LEU A 151 13.57 -10.78 -11.46
C LEU A 151 13.90 -10.12 -10.12
N TYR A 152 15.10 -9.54 -10.02
CA TYR A 152 15.57 -8.77 -8.87
C TYR A 152 15.93 -7.38 -9.32
N GLY A 153 15.26 -6.36 -8.76
CA GLY A 153 15.61 -4.95 -8.95
C GLY A 153 16.32 -4.42 -7.71
N VAL A 154 17.56 -3.98 -7.82
CA VAL A 154 18.34 -3.45 -6.69
C VAL A 154 18.40 -1.95 -6.79
N PHE A 155 17.91 -1.25 -5.75
CA PHE A 155 17.97 0.20 -5.56
C PHE A 155 18.96 0.50 -4.43
N PRO A 156 20.25 0.67 -4.75
CA PRO A 156 21.29 0.66 -3.73
C PRO A 156 21.18 1.81 -2.72
N HIS A 157 20.82 3.00 -3.18
CA HIS A 157 20.74 4.22 -2.36
C HIS A 157 19.40 4.36 -1.62
N LEU A 158 18.42 3.51 -1.92
CA LEU A 158 17.14 3.44 -1.22
C LEU A 158 17.05 2.27 -0.24
N ASP A 159 18.06 1.39 -0.20
CA ASP A 159 18.05 0.15 0.59
C ASP A 159 16.86 -0.79 0.26
N VAL A 160 16.50 -0.86 -1.03
CA VAL A 160 15.36 -1.65 -1.51
C VAL A 160 15.81 -2.68 -2.53
N ILE A 161 15.27 -3.88 -2.41
CA ILE A 161 15.35 -4.95 -3.41
C ILE A 161 13.93 -5.33 -3.80
N THR A 162 13.62 -5.30 -5.11
CA THR A 162 12.31 -5.74 -5.60
C THR A 162 12.38 -7.11 -6.23
N ARG A 163 11.29 -7.88 -6.13
CA ARG A 163 11.18 -9.23 -6.70
C ARG A 163 9.89 -9.40 -7.47
N ALA A 164 9.97 -10.09 -8.61
CA ALA A 164 8.85 -10.60 -9.38
C ALA A 164 9.29 -11.86 -10.14
N VAL A 165 8.33 -12.62 -10.65
CA VAL A 165 8.57 -13.79 -11.47
C VAL A 165 7.81 -13.67 -12.78
N ARG A 166 8.49 -13.93 -13.92
CA ARG A 166 7.85 -14.14 -15.20
C ARG A 166 7.92 -15.61 -15.55
N LEU A 167 6.79 -16.25 -15.73
CA LEU A 167 6.67 -17.63 -16.22
C LEU A 167 6.48 -17.58 -17.73
N GLU A 168 7.19 -18.43 -18.48
CA GLU A 168 7.10 -18.54 -19.92
C GLU A 168 6.95 -20.02 -20.32
N ASN A 169 5.96 -20.33 -21.13
CA ASN A 169 5.80 -21.66 -21.69
C ASN A 169 6.53 -21.75 -23.06
N THR A 170 7.74 -22.29 -23.07
CA THR A 170 8.50 -22.57 -24.30
C THR A 170 8.23 -23.99 -24.85
N GLY A 171 7.48 -24.81 -24.13
CA GLY A 171 7.05 -26.15 -24.53
C GLY A 171 5.95 -26.11 -25.60
N THR A 172 5.50 -27.28 -26.02
CA THR A 172 4.49 -27.43 -27.09
C THR A 172 3.09 -27.70 -26.56
N ALA A 173 2.97 -28.07 -25.29
CA ALA A 173 1.69 -28.32 -24.60
C ALA A 173 1.35 -27.19 -23.65
N PRO A 174 0.07 -26.89 -23.39
CA PRO A 174 -0.33 -25.88 -22.41
C PRO A 174 0.06 -26.28 -20.99
N VAL A 175 0.42 -25.27 -20.17
CA VAL A 175 0.70 -25.41 -18.73
C VAL A 175 -0.25 -24.51 -17.98
N THR A 176 -0.95 -25.04 -16.98
CA THR A 176 -1.83 -24.25 -16.11
C THR A 176 -1.13 -23.97 -14.79
N VAL A 177 -0.88 -22.70 -14.52
CA VAL A 177 -0.34 -22.20 -13.25
C VAL A 177 -1.46 -22.17 -12.21
N LYS A 178 -1.29 -22.85 -11.08
CA LYS A 178 -2.25 -22.90 -9.96
C LYS A 178 -1.83 -21.98 -8.81
N LYS A 179 -0.52 -21.80 -8.63
CA LYS A 179 0.08 -20.91 -7.65
C LYS A 179 1.34 -20.31 -8.27
N ALA A 180 1.53 -19.01 -8.15
CA ALA A 180 2.75 -18.31 -8.55
C ALA A 180 3.02 -17.19 -7.54
N MET A 181 3.96 -17.43 -6.64
CA MET A 181 4.42 -16.41 -5.70
C MET A 181 5.40 -15.48 -6.39
N SER A 182 5.38 -14.22 -6.02
CA SER A 182 6.28 -13.19 -6.58
C SER A 182 7.70 -13.29 -6.01
N MET A 183 7.78 -13.80 -4.79
CA MET A 183 9.03 -14.07 -4.10
C MET A 183 8.87 -15.23 -3.13
N GLU A 184 9.96 -15.95 -2.94
CA GLU A 184 10.14 -16.94 -1.90
C GLU A 184 11.60 -16.92 -1.46
N MET A 185 11.87 -17.18 -0.19
CA MET A 185 13.21 -17.42 0.35
C MET A 185 13.17 -18.08 1.71
N ASP A 186 14.28 -18.65 2.14
CA ASP A 186 14.41 -19.34 3.43
C ASP A 186 15.38 -18.59 4.35
N TYR A 187 14.92 -18.22 5.56
CA TYR A 187 15.80 -17.77 6.65
C TYR A 187 16.28 -18.98 7.46
N GLU A 188 17.59 -19.14 7.55
CA GLU A 188 18.16 -20.24 8.30
C GLU A 188 18.31 -19.90 9.80
N TYR A 189 17.93 -20.85 10.65
CA TYR A 189 18.22 -20.86 12.10
C TYR A 189 17.90 -19.52 12.81
N ARG A 190 16.78 -18.91 12.50
CA ARG A 190 16.38 -17.62 13.05
C ARG A 190 14.97 -17.66 13.59
N GLU A 191 14.82 -17.32 14.88
CA GLU A 191 13.50 -17.11 15.49
C GLU A 191 12.98 -15.73 15.13
N LEU A 192 11.85 -15.68 14.44
CA LEU A 192 11.25 -14.45 13.96
C LEU A 192 9.86 -14.22 14.55
N ASP A 193 9.50 -12.96 14.70
CA ASP A 193 8.14 -12.49 14.87
C ASP A 193 7.63 -11.89 13.55
N ALA A 194 6.33 -12.03 13.30
CA ALA A 194 5.62 -11.36 12.21
C ALA A 194 4.82 -10.18 12.77
N VAL A 195 5.02 -9.00 12.21
CA VAL A 195 4.16 -7.82 12.44
C VAL A 195 3.30 -7.62 11.21
N HIS A 196 1.98 -7.61 11.41
CA HIS A 196 1.02 -7.40 10.33
C HIS A 196 -0.07 -6.41 10.73
N PHE A 197 -0.80 -5.94 9.71
CA PHE A 197 -1.79 -4.88 9.86
C PHE A 197 -3.14 -5.41 9.42
N TYR A 198 -3.96 -5.76 10.42
CA TYR A 198 -5.31 -6.28 10.25
C TYR A 198 -6.36 -5.18 10.47
N GLY A 199 -7.62 -5.49 10.20
CA GLY A 199 -8.68 -4.55 10.50
C GLY A 199 -10.04 -4.93 9.96
N ARG A 200 -10.86 -3.91 9.84
CA ARG A 200 -12.18 -3.93 9.24
C ARG A 200 -12.51 -2.55 8.69
N HIS A 201 -13.58 -2.41 7.95
CA HIS A 201 -14.10 -1.10 7.57
C HIS A 201 -14.20 -0.17 8.81
N ASN A 202 -13.69 1.02 8.70
CA ASN A 202 -13.59 2.05 9.77
C ASN A 202 -12.63 1.74 10.94
N MET A 203 -11.85 0.67 10.85
CA MET A 203 -10.79 0.34 11.81
C MET A 203 -9.67 -0.42 11.09
N GLU A 204 -9.13 0.21 10.06
CA GLU A 204 -8.10 -0.36 9.19
C GLU A 204 -6.73 -0.34 9.86
N ARG A 205 -5.85 -1.23 9.46
CA ARG A 205 -4.42 -1.29 9.80
C ARG A 205 -4.12 -1.23 11.30
N GLN A 206 -4.87 -2.03 12.07
CA GLN A 206 -4.53 -2.31 13.47
C GLN A 206 -3.29 -3.21 13.50
N MET A 207 -2.28 -2.84 14.29
CA MET A 207 -1.03 -3.59 14.37
C MET A 207 -1.16 -4.81 15.29
N GLU A 208 -0.66 -5.96 14.83
CA GLU A 208 -0.48 -7.16 15.64
C GLU A 208 0.90 -7.76 15.40
N ARG A 209 1.54 -8.27 16.46
CA ARG A 209 2.83 -8.95 16.43
C ARG A 209 2.66 -10.37 16.93
N THR A 210 3.07 -11.36 16.12
CA THR A 210 2.91 -12.79 16.38
C THR A 210 4.26 -13.48 16.31
N HIS A 211 4.59 -14.31 17.30
CA HIS A 211 5.76 -15.16 17.25
C HIS A 211 5.54 -16.33 16.29
N LEU A 212 6.49 -16.56 15.37
CA LEU A 212 6.46 -17.66 14.44
C LEU A 212 7.02 -18.93 15.10
N GLY A 213 6.17 -19.94 15.27
CA GLY A 213 6.54 -21.28 15.74
C GLY A 213 6.49 -22.30 14.61
N HIS A 214 6.87 -23.55 14.90
CA HIS A 214 6.80 -24.64 13.91
C HIS A 214 5.43 -24.76 13.27
N GLY A 215 5.41 -24.91 11.94
CA GLY A 215 4.20 -24.96 11.10
C GLY A 215 3.96 -23.64 10.37
N ASN A 216 2.75 -23.51 9.82
CA ASN A 216 2.41 -22.44 8.90
C ASN A 216 1.73 -21.26 9.62
N TRP A 217 2.10 -20.05 9.23
CA TRP A 217 1.38 -18.81 9.55
C TRP A 217 1.15 -18.02 8.27
N SER A 218 -0.01 -17.41 8.12
CA SER A 218 -0.32 -16.65 6.93
C SER A 218 -1.31 -15.52 7.16
N VAL A 219 -1.24 -14.49 6.32
CA VAL A 219 -2.23 -13.44 6.15
C VAL A 219 -2.50 -13.19 4.68
N GLY A 220 -3.73 -12.85 4.33
CA GLY A 220 -4.09 -12.64 2.94
C GLY A 220 -5.51 -12.15 2.74
N SER A 221 -5.90 -12.02 1.48
CA SER A 221 -7.26 -11.66 1.07
C SER A 221 -7.74 -12.54 -0.07
N ILE A 222 -9.00 -12.94 0.00
CA ILE A 222 -9.73 -13.63 -1.08
C ILE A 222 -10.99 -12.84 -1.48
N ARG A 223 -10.98 -11.51 -1.25
CA ARG A 223 -12.13 -10.61 -1.45
C ARG A 223 -12.15 -9.95 -2.83
N GLY A 224 -11.24 -10.33 -3.71
CA GLY A 224 -11.03 -9.66 -5.01
C GLY A 224 -10.27 -8.33 -4.89
N THR A 225 -9.96 -7.90 -3.67
CA THR A 225 -9.16 -6.73 -3.33
C THR A 225 -8.16 -7.06 -2.24
N SER A 226 -7.16 -6.20 -2.03
CA SER A 226 -6.24 -6.28 -0.87
C SER A 226 -6.98 -6.20 0.47
N SER A 227 -8.09 -5.47 0.55
CA SER A 227 -9.11 -5.42 1.61
C SER A 227 -8.73 -4.69 2.91
N HIS A 228 -9.77 -4.34 3.70
CA HIS A 228 -9.62 -3.77 5.05
C HIS A 228 -9.08 -4.78 6.07
N HIS A 229 -9.23 -6.09 5.78
CA HIS A 229 -9.01 -7.14 6.79
C HIS A 229 -7.54 -7.45 7.02
N HIS A 230 -6.75 -7.47 5.97
CA HIS A 230 -5.30 -7.61 6.02
C HIS A 230 -4.67 -6.72 4.95
N ASN A 231 -3.61 -6.02 5.32
CA ASN A 231 -2.87 -5.20 4.38
C ASN A 231 -1.73 -6.02 3.75
N PRO A 232 -1.43 -5.88 2.45
CA PRO A 232 -0.34 -6.60 1.79
C PRO A 232 1.04 -6.00 2.12
N PHE A 233 1.24 -5.70 3.40
CA PHE A 233 2.50 -5.26 4.00
C PHE A 233 2.72 -6.00 5.30
N VAL A 234 3.83 -6.74 5.38
CA VAL A 234 4.21 -7.55 6.55
C VAL A 234 5.66 -7.26 6.89
N ILE A 235 5.99 -7.27 8.18
CA ILE A 235 7.36 -7.16 8.67
C ILE A 235 7.71 -8.44 9.43
N LEU A 236 8.83 -9.08 9.05
CA LEU A 236 9.47 -10.07 9.90
C LEU A 236 10.56 -9.39 10.71
N CYS A 237 10.73 -9.77 11.98
CA CYS A 237 11.72 -9.12 12.82
C CYS A 237 12.22 -10.05 13.92
N ASP A 238 13.38 -9.73 14.49
CA ASP A 238 13.86 -10.37 15.71
C ASP A 238 12.92 -10.05 16.87
N ARG A 239 12.86 -10.95 17.87
CA ARG A 239 11.95 -10.85 19.01
C ARG A 239 12.13 -9.57 19.83
N ASN A 240 13.32 -8.98 19.83
CA ASN A 240 13.67 -7.77 20.57
C ASN A 240 13.68 -6.49 19.71
N THR A 241 13.22 -6.57 18.46
CA THR A 241 13.14 -5.40 17.58
C THR A 241 12.10 -4.42 18.09
N GLU A 242 12.50 -3.15 18.13
CA GLU A 242 11.72 -2.00 18.59
C GLU A 242 11.69 -0.91 17.52
N GLU A 243 11.17 0.26 17.85
CA GLU A 243 11.08 1.40 16.94
C GLU A 243 12.45 1.91 16.47
N THR A 244 13.50 1.82 17.31
CA THR A 244 14.82 2.44 17.10
C THR A 244 15.99 1.47 17.06
N TYR A 245 15.77 0.17 17.18
CA TYR A 245 16.82 -0.84 17.10
C TYR A 245 16.26 -2.22 16.75
N GLY A 246 17.14 -3.11 16.31
CA GLY A 246 16.87 -4.51 15.99
C GLY A 246 16.63 -4.73 14.52
N ASP A 247 16.87 -5.97 14.09
CA ASP A 247 16.73 -6.39 12.70
C ASP A 247 15.27 -6.56 12.33
N CYS A 248 14.89 -6.00 11.19
CA CYS A 248 13.56 -6.19 10.61
C CYS A 248 13.59 -6.17 9.07
N TYR A 249 12.70 -6.94 8.49
CA TYR A 249 12.55 -7.21 7.06
C TYR A 249 11.13 -6.87 6.65
N GLY A 250 10.95 -5.89 5.77
CA GLY A 250 9.65 -5.51 5.25
C GLY A 250 9.37 -6.15 3.90
N TYR A 251 8.10 -6.51 3.68
CA TYR A 251 7.58 -7.07 2.45
C TYR A 251 6.30 -6.35 2.09
N ALA A 252 6.29 -5.66 0.95
CA ALA A 252 5.12 -4.98 0.42
C ALA A 252 4.80 -5.51 -0.97
N LEU A 253 3.58 -5.98 -1.20
CA LEU A 253 3.14 -6.41 -2.52
C LEU A 253 2.47 -5.23 -3.25
N ALA A 254 2.98 -4.88 -4.42
CA ALA A 254 2.38 -3.87 -5.30
C ALA A 254 1.21 -4.47 -6.10
N TYR A 255 0.14 -4.87 -5.39
CA TYR A 255 -1.01 -5.54 -5.98
C TYR A 255 -2.28 -5.29 -5.20
N SER A 256 -3.36 -4.94 -5.90
CA SER A 256 -4.63 -4.52 -5.31
C SER A 256 -5.68 -5.63 -5.24
N GLY A 257 -5.32 -6.85 -5.65
CA GLY A 257 -6.20 -8.03 -5.68
C GLY A 257 -6.00 -8.99 -4.51
N ASN A 258 -6.43 -10.24 -4.74
CA ASN A 258 -6.23 -11.33 -3.78
C ASN A 258 -4.74 -11.60 -3.58
N PHE A 259 -4.26 -11.52 -2.35
CA PHE A 259 -2.87 -11.73 -2.01
C PHE A 259 -2.70 -12.76 -0.88
N LEU A 260 -1.52 -13.35 -0.83
CA LEU A 260 -1.08 -14.22 0.25
C LEU A 260 0.34 -13.85 0.65
N PHE A 261 0.56 -13.68 1.95
CA PHE A 261 1.85 -13.77 2.61
C PHE A 261 1.81 -14.98 3.52
N GLU A 262 2.74 -15.90 3.37
CA GLU A 262 2.79 -17.10 4.17
C GLU A 262 4.22 -17.42 4.62
N THR A 263 4.32 -18.05 5.78
CA THR A 263 5.57 -18.54 6.34
C THR A 263 5.39 -19.95 6.87
N GLU A 264 6.47 -20.75 6.80
CA GLU A 264 6.56 -22.04 7.47
C GLU A 264 7.88 -22.16 8.22
N VAL A 265 7.80 -22.44 9.52
CA VAL A 265 8.98 -22.86 10.28
C VAL A 265 9.05 -24.37 10.22
N ASP A 266 10.07 -24.86 9.53
CA ASP A 266 10.24 -26.29 9.23
C ASP A 266 10.82 -27.10 10.38
N GLN A 267 10.98 -28.43 10.17
CA GLN A 267 11.45 -29.39 11.15
C GLN A 267 12.91 -29.19 11.58
N VAL A 268 13.69 -28.39 10.85
CA VAL A 268 15.11 -28.11 11.14
C VAL A 268 15.34 -26.67 11.61
N GLY A 269 14.29 -25.86 11.70
CA GLY A 269 14.33 -24.49 12.22
C GLY A 269 14.62 -23.43 11.15
N HIS A 270 14.39 -23.74 9.86
CA HIS A 270 14.37 -22.71 8.83
C HIS A 270 12.99 -22.08 8.77
N THR A 271 12.94 -20.78 8.47
CA THR A 271 11.67 -20.07 8.19
C THR A 271 11.59 -19.77 6.71
N ARG A 272 10.74 -20.50 5.98
CA ARG A 272 10.39 -20.17 4.61
C ARG A 272 9.38 -19.05 4.58
N VAL A 273 9.55 -18.12 3.64
CA VAL A 273 8.69 -16.96 3.43
C VAL A 273 8.30 -16.87 1.97
N ALA A 274 7.02 -16.71 1.69
CA ALA A 274 6.53 -16.50 0.33
C ALA A 274 5.46 -15.40 0.29
N MET A 275 5.45 -14.59 -0.77
CA MET A 275 4.45 -13.54 -1.00
C MET A 275 4.07 -13.45 -2.47
N GLY A 276 2.77 -13.32 -2.76
CA GLY A 276 2.28 -13.19 -4.13
C GLY A 276 0.76 -13.20 -4.24
N ILE A 277 0.26 -13.56 -5.41
CA ILE A 277 -1.17 -13.74 -5.65
C ILE A 277 -1.68 -14.93 -4.85
N HIS A 278 -2.84 -14.74 -4.19
CA HIS A 278 -3.47 -15.83 -3.45
C HIS A 278 -3.93 -16.95 -4.39
N PRO A 279 -3.53 -18.21 -4.17
CA PRO A 279 -3.87 -19.33 -5.06
C PRO A 279 -5.36 -19.73 -5.01
N TYR A 280 -6.12 -19.23 -4.03
CA TYR A 280 -7.55 -19.51 -3.92
C TYR A 280 -8.33 -19.00 -5.12
N HIS A 281 -9.02 -19.91 -5.84
CA HIS A 281 -9.71 -19.63 -7.11
C HIS A 281 -8.83 -18.96 -8.17
N PHE A 282 -7.53 -19.19 -8.12
CA PHE A 282 -6.60 -18.74 -9.13
C PHE A 282 -6.16 -19.91 -10.02
N SER A 283 -6.20 -19.70 -11.31
CA SER A 283 -5.48 -20.48 -12.30
C SER A 283 -5.19 -19.61 -13.50
N TRP A 284 -4.06 -19.87 -14.19
CA TRP A 284 -3.69 -19.16 -15.40
C TRP A 284 -3.09 -20.13 -16.39
N THR A 285 -3.74 -20.31 -17.55
CA THR A 285 -3.25 -21.23 -18.59
C THR A 285 -2.33 -20.52 -19.55
N LEU A 286 -1.14 -21.06 -19.74
CA LEU A 286 -0.12 -20.62 -20.68
C LEU A 286 -0.11 -21.55 -21.89
N GLU A 287 -0.52 -21.06 -23.04
CA GLU A 287 -0.30 -21.73 -24.32
C GLU A 287 1.16 -21.60 -24.74
N GLN A 288 1.58 -22.32 -25.79
CA GLN A 288 2.93 -22.21 -26.31
C GLN A 288 3.31 -20.76 -26.66
N GLY A 289 4.41 -20.26 -26.11
CA GLY A 289 4.92 -18.92 -26.31
C GLY A 289 4.22 -17.84 -25.47
N GLU A 290 3.24 -18.18 -24.64
CA GLU A 290 2.62 -17.25 -23.72
C GLU A 290 3.44 -17.11 -22.43
N SER A 291 3.29 -15.95 -21.78
CA SER A 291 3.91 -15.65 -20.49
C SER A 291 2.92 -15.07 -19.49
N PHE A 292 3.23 -15.25 -18.21
CA PHE A 292 2.51 -14.68 -17.07
C PHE A 292 3.51 -13.95 -16.17
N GLU A 293 3.18 -12.75 -15.71
CA GLU A 293 4.01 -11.98 -14.79
C GLU A 293 3.31 -11.85 -13.44
N THR A 294 4.03 -12.14 -12.36
CA THR A 294 3.53 -11.91 -11.00
C THR A 294 3.66 -10.44 -10.62
N PRO A 295 2.84 -9.93 -9.67
CA PRO A 295 3.03 -8.59 -9.10
C PRO A 295 4.40 -8.45 -8.42
N GLU A 296 4.88 -7.22 -8.30
CA GLU A 296 6.15 -6.92 -7.63
C GLU A 296 6.02 -6.96 -6.11
N VAL A 297 6.98 -7.61 -5.44
CA VAL A 297 7.23 -7.48 -3.99
C VAL A 297 8.39 -6.49 -3.80
N ILE A 298 8.17 -5.49 -2.98
CA ILE A 298 9.15 -4.48 -2.58
C ILE A 298 9.68 -4.87 -1.21
N MET A 299 10.98 -5.22 -1.13
CA MET A 299 11.65 -5.68 0.07
C MET A 299 12.61 -4.63 0.59
N ALA A 300 12.66 -4.47 1.92
CA ALA A 300 13.64 -3.64 2.58
C ALA A 300 14.12 -4.28 3.89
N TYR A 301 15.35 -3.95 4.29
CA TYR A 301 15.95 -4.40 5.54
C TYR A 301 16.39 -3.21 6.38
N SER A 302 16.28 -3.31 7.70
CA SER A 302 16.84 -2.36 8.65
C SER A 302 17.37 -3.07 9.89
N ALA A 303 18.58 -2.70 10.33
CA ALA A 303 19.13 -3.06 11.65
C ALA A 303 18.81 -2.02 12.74
N GLU A 304 18.13 -0.92 12.36
CA GLU A 304 17.81 0.22 13.21
C GLU A 304 16.32 0.26 13.59
N GLY A 305 15.64 -0.90 13.56
CA GLY A 305 14.26 -1.06 13.98
C GLY A 305 13.22 -0.55 12.98
N PHE A 306 11.95 -0.54 13.44
CA PHE A 306 10.79 -0.27 12.59
C PHE A 306 10.76 1.16 12.05
N GLY A 307 11.24 2.15 12.81
CA GLY A 307 11.24 3.55 12.39
C GLY A 307 12.10 3.79 11.15
N LYS A 308 13.30 3.21 11.10
CA LYS A 308 14.17 3.29 9.93
C LYS A 308 13.58 2.54 8.74
N LEU A 309 13.04 1.33 8.96
CA LEU A 309 12.38 0.55 7.93
C LEU A 309 11.24 1.33 7.27
N SER A 310 10.39 1.98 8.08
CA SER A 310 9.30 2.83 7.58
C SER A 310 9.81 3.97 6.70
N ARG A 311 10.86 4.68 7.11
CA ARG A 311 11.43 5.78 6.33
C ARG A 311 12.04 5.31 5.01
N ILE A 312 12.61 4.10 4.95
CA ILE A 312 13.05 3.47 3.68
C ILE A 312 11.86 3.36 2.72
N TYR A 313 10.73 2.79 3.16
CA TYR A 313 9.52 2.67 2.33
C TYR A 313 8.95 4.03 1.94
N HIS A 314 8.89 4.99 2.88
CA HIS A 314 8.38 6.33 2.59
C HIS A 314 9.18 7.02 1.49
N ASP A 315 10.50 6.97 1.57
CA ASP A 315 11.39 7.57 0.57
C ASP A 315 11.28 6.84 -0.77
N ALA A 316 11.34 5.51 -0.76
CA ALA A 316 11.23 4.69 -1.97
C ALA A 316 9.90 4.92 -2.72
N TYR A 317 8.78 5.04 -2.00
CA TYR A 317 7.49 5.26 -2.64
C TYR A 317 7.37 6.68 -3.21
N ARG A 318 7.84 7.69 -2.48
CA ARG A 318 7.83 9.07 -2.98
C ARG A 318 8.69 9.26 -4.22
N SER A 319 9.87 8.63 -4.28
CA SER A 319 10.82 8.85 -5.39
C SER A 319 10.62 7.91 -6.57
N ASN A 320 10.26 6.64 -6.34
CA ASN A 320 10.37 5.59 -7.34
C ASN A 320 9.12 4.70 -7.49
N LEU A 321 7.97 5.07 -6.89
CA LEU A 321 6.72 4.35 -7.08
C LEU A 321 5.57 5.26 -7.51
N ILE A 322 5.34 6.37 -6.81
CA ILE A 322 4.22 7.28 -7.06
C ILE A 322 4.52 8.16 -8.29
N ARG A 323 3.72 8.02 -9.35
CA ARG A 323 3.91 8.72 -10.63
C ARG A 323 3.07 9.99 -10.72
N SER A 324 3.23 10.91 -9.80
CA SER A 324 2.45 12.16 -9.78
C SER A 324 3.33 13.34 -9.45
N LYS A 325 3.08 14.50 -10.08
CA LYS A 325 3.71 15.77 -9.72
C LYS A 325 3.46 16.16 -8.25
N TYR A 326 2.40 15.65 -7.65
CA TYR A 326 2.05 15.92 -6.26
C TYR A 326 2.93 15.18 -5.24
N THR A 327 3.91 14.39 -5.66
CA THR A 327 5.01 13.95 -4.78
C THR A 327 5.92 15.11 -4.38
N GLU A 328 6.07 16.12 -5.26
CA GLU A 328 6.94 17.28 -5.06
C GLU A 328 6.17 18.58 -4.83
N GLN A 329 4.92 18.68 -5.31
CA GLN A 329 4.10 19.88 -5.20
C GLN A 329 3.13 19.82 -4.02
N PRO A 330 2.85 20.97 -3.36
CA PRO A 330 1.81 21.07 -2.35
C PRO A 330 0.45 20.60 -2.90
N ARG A 331 -0.33 19.92 -2.06
CA ARG A 331 -1.66 19.50 -2.40
C ARG A 331 -2.69 20.54 -1.97
N PRO A 332 -3.75 20.77 -2.77
CA PRO A 332 -4.79 21.71 -2.36
C PRO A 332 -5.50 21.21 -1.11
N ILE A 333 -5.66 22.10 -0.12
CA ILE A 333 -6.47 21.83 1.06
C ILE A 333 -7.94 21.87 0.65
N LEU A 334 -8.65 20.75 0.81
CA LEU A 334 -9.99 20.58 0.29
C LEU A 334 -11.09 20.60 1.36
N VAL A 335 -12.32 20.82 0.91
CA VAL A 335 -13.53 20.35 1.59
C VAL A 335 -14.25 19.34 0.71
N ASN A 336 -14.68 18.23 1.30
CA ASN A 336 -15.56 17.23 0.71
C ASN A 336 -16.95 17.37 1.32
N ASN A 337 -18.01 17.35 0.48
CA ASN A 337 -19.39 17.56 0.95
C ASN A 337 -20.06 16.31 1.54
N TRP A 338 -19.42 15.11 1.50
CA TRP A 338 -20.12 13.88 1.90
C TRP A 338 -20.74 13.97 3.29
N GLU A 339 -19.96 14.17 4.34
CA GLU A 339 -20.52 14.30 5.71
C GLU A 339 -21.30 15.62 5.94
N ALA A 340 -21.20 16.59 5.04
CA ALA A 340 -21.98 17.83 5.11
C ALA A 340 -23.42 17.64 4.66
N THR A 341 -23.65 16.85 3.62
CA THR A 341 -24.93 16.79 2.92
C THR A 341 -25.44 15.39 2.65
N TYR A 342 -24.56 14.38 2.59
CA TYR A 342 -24.88 13.08 2.00
C TYR A 342 -25.53 13.27 0.64
N PHE A 343 -26.70 12.64 0.39
CA PHE A 343 -27.45 12.76 -0.88
C PHE A 343 -28.37 14.00 -0.92
N ASP A 344 -28.56 14.73 0.19
CA ASP A 344 -29.45 15.90 0.30
C ASP A 344 -28.73 17.19 -0.08
N PHE A 345 -28.55 17.43 -1.38
CA PHE A 345 -27.98 18.65 -1.93
C PHE A 345 -28.54 19.03 -3.28
N ASP A 346 -28.40 20.28 -3.64
CA ASP A 346 -28.59 20.86 -4.94
C ASP A 346 -27.42 21.80 -5.31
N ALA A 347 -27.44 22.35 -6.51
CA ALA A 347 -26.37 23.22 -7.01
C ALA A 347 -26.17 24.47 -6.13
N ASP A 348 -27.23 25.04 -5.58
CA ASP A 348 -27.14 26.27 -4.77
C ASP A 348 -26.52 25.96 -3.39
N LYS A 349 -26.92 24.87 -2.74
CA LYS A 349 -26.33 24.43 -1.48
C LYS A 349 -24.83 24.14 -1.63
N ILE A 350 -24.43 23.44 -2.68
CA ILE A 350 -23.02 23.15 -3.01
C ILE A 350 -22.25 24.44 -3.23
N TYR A 351 -22.82 25.39 -4.00
CA TYR A 351 -22.16 26.67 -4.26
C TYR A 351 -21.94 27.49 -2.97
N HIS A 352 -22.92 27.52 -2.06
CA HIS A 352 -22.77 28.23 -0.78
C HIS A 352 -21.71 27.61 0.13
N ILE A 353 -21.60 26.25 0.17
CA ILE A 353 -20.51 25.58 0.90
C ILE A 353 -19.15 25.95 0.27
N ALA A 354 -19.07 26.05 -1.05
CA ALA A 354 -17.84 26.46 -1.75
C ALA A 354 -17.50 27.93 -1.48
N GLU A 355 -18.47 28.85 -1.37
CA GLU A 355 -18.23 30.24 -0.96
C GLU A 355 -17.61 30.29 0.45
N GLU A 356 -18.17 29.54 1.42
CA GLU A 356 -17.61 29.46 2.77
C GLU A 356 -16.22 28.80 2.78
N ALA A 357 -15.99 27.79 1.95
CA ALA A 357 -14.68 27.19 1.79
C ALA A 357 -13.63 28.23 1.36
N LYS A 358 -13.98 29.08 0.40
CA LYS A 358 -13.11 30.19 -0.01
C LYS A 358 -12.89 31.20 1.11
N ASN A 359 -13.93 31.55 1.87
CA ASN A 359 -13.88 32.53 2.96
C ASN A 359 -12.96 32.08 4.10
N ILE A 360 -12.85 30.79 4.38
CA ILE A 360 -11.93 30.25 5.39
C ILE A 360 -10.52 29.93 4.84
N GLY A 361 -10.29 30.03 3.52
CA GLY A 361 -8.98 29.92 2.89
C GLY A 361 -8.63 28.54 2.36
N LEU A 362 -9.64 27.73 2.05
CA LEU A 362 -9.47 26.42 1.36
C LEU A 362 -9.11 26.65 -0.12
N ASP A 363 -8.55 25.64 -0.73
CA ASP A 363 -8.03 25.67 -2.09
C ASP A 363 -8.90 24.87 -3.09
N MET A 364 -9.75 23.93 -2.60
CA MET A 364 -10.53 23.02 -3.46
C MET A 364 -11.87 22.64 -2.82
N PHE A 365 -12.88 22.46 -3.66
CA PHE A 365 -14.15 21.85 -3.33
C PHE A 365 -14.30 20.51 -4.05
N VAL A 366 -14.66 19.43 -3.34
CA VAL A 366 -14.91 18.11 -3.90
C VAL A 366 -16.38 17.75 -3.77
N LEU A 367 -17.03 17.50 -4.92
CA LEU A 367 -18.39 16.99 -4.98
C LEU A 367 -18.36 15.45 -4.94
N ASP A 368 -18.81 14.91 -3.81
CA ASP A 368 -18.84 13.45 -3.54
C ASP A 368 -20.09 12.78 -4.16
N ASP A 369 -20.44 11.56 -3.75
CA ASP A 369 -21.54 10.75 -4.29
C ASP A 369 -22.89 11.48 -4.36
N GLY A 370 -23.69 11.20 -5.41
CA GLY A 370 -25.06 11.70 -5.54
C GLY A 370 -25.31 12.73 -6.64
N TRP A 371 -24.32 13.07 -7.48
CA TRP A 371 -24.45 14.09 -8.55
C TRP A 371 -24.99 13.56 -9.88
N PHE A 372 -25.06 12.23 -10.07
CA PHE A 372 -25.35 11.56 -11.36
C PHE A 372 -26.64 10.74 -11.33
N GLY A 373 -27.22 10.46 -12.49
CA GLY A 373 -28.40 9.62 -12.68
C GLY A 373 -29.53 9.98 -11.72
N LYS A 374 -30.20 8.98 -11.15
CA LYS A 374 -31.20 9.11 -10.08
C LYS A 374 -30.63 8.79 -8.70
N ARG A 375 -29.35 9.17 -8.46
CA ARG A 375 -28.58 8.85 -7.28
C ARG A 375 -29.01 9.66 -6.06
N ASP A 376 -30.17 9.32 -5.46
CA ASP A 376 -30.69 9.93 -4.24
C ASP A 376 -30.46 9.08 -2.98
N ASN A 377 -29.87 7.92 -3.16
CA ASN A 377 -29.47 6.96 -2.13
C ASN A 377 -28.42 6.00 -2.73
N ASP A 378 -27.86 5.09 -1.92
CA ASP A 378 -26.84 4.14 -2.33
C ASP A 378 -27.38 2.87 -3.04
N TRP A 379 -28.68 2.82 -3.40
CA TRP A 379 -29.33 1.64 -3.97
C TRP A 379 -29.51 1.70 -5.49
N CYS A 380 -29.23 2.83 -6.12
CA CYS A 380 -29.53 3.07 -7.54
C CYS A 380 -28.41 3.82 -8.27
N ALA A 381 -28.53 3.85 -9.58
CA ALA A 381 -27.83 4.69 -10.55
C ALA A 381 -26.32 4.45 -10.74
N LEU A 382 -25.63 3.58 -9.98
CA LEU A 382 -24.25 3.23 -10.32
C LEU A 382 -24.19 2.63 -11.73
N GLY A 383 -23.30 3.16 -12.56
CA GLY A 383 -23.19 2.86 -13.99
C GLY A 383 -23.72 3.97 -14.91
N ASP A 384 -24.61 4.82 -14.41
CA ASP A 384 -25.25 5.92 -15.15
C ASP A 384 -24.49 7.24 -14.89
N TRP A 385 -23.28 7.38 -15.45
CA TRP A 385 -22.41 8.55 -15.19
C TRP A 385 -22.84 9.78 -16.00
N GLU A 386 -24.11 10.15 -15.90
CA GLU A 386 -24.69 11.35 -16.48
C GLU A 386 -25.21 12.27 -15.37
N VAL A 387 -25.01 13.59 -15.55
CA VAL A 387 -25.38 14.59 -14.52
C VAL A 387 -26.88 14.55 -14.22
N ASN A 388 -27.24 14.54 -12.95
CA ASN A 388 -28.62 14.76 -12.51
C ASN A 388 -28.97 16.25 -12.58
N GLU A 389 -29.59 16.68 -13.65
CA GLU A 389 -29.94 18.08 -13.89
C GLU A 389 -31.08 18.60 -12.97
N GLU A 390 -31.85 17.72 -12.36
CA GLU A 390 -32.84 18.14 -11.35
C GLU A 390 -32.18 18.63 -10.07
N LYS A 391 -31.08 17.95 -9.66
CA LYS A 391 -30.22 18.35 -8.53
C LYS A 391 -29.26 19.47 -8.91
N ILE A 392 -28.54 19.28 -10.00
CA ILE A 392 -27.52 20.23 -10.48
C ILE A 392 -28.11 21.07 -11.60
N LYS A 393 -28.99 21.98 -11.25
CA LYS A 393 -29.66 22.88 -12.20
C LYS A 393 -28.64 23.69 -13.00
N GLY A 394 -28.74 23.62 -14.32
CA GLY A 394 -27.79 24.23 -15.24
C GLY A 394 -26.62 23.35 -15.61
N GLY A 395 -26.55 22.12 -15.05
CA GLY A 395 -25.54 21.13 -15.31
C GLY A 395 -24.24 21.31 -14.50
N LEU A 396 -23.48 20.24 -14.46
CA LEU A 396 -22.21 20.20 -13.74
C LEU A 396 -21.16 21.20 -14.27
N PRO A 397 -21.05 21.46 -15.59
CA PRO A 397 -20.12 22.46 -16.11
C PRO A 397 -20.38 23.87 -15.56
N ALA A 398 -21.63 24.30 -15.45
CA ALA A 398 -21.98 25.61 -14.91
C ALA A 398 -21.68 25.73 -13.41
N LEU A 399 -21.89 24.68 -12.63
CA LEU A 399 -21.51 24.63 -11.22
C LEU A 399 -19.99 24.71 -11.04
N ALA A 400 -19.25 23.90 -11.79
CA ALA A 400 -17.78 23.89 -11.76
C ALA A 400 -17.20 25.27 -12.16
N GLU A 401 -17.76 25.92 -13.20
CA GLU A 401 -17.34 27.28 -13.61
C GLU A 401 -17.56 28.30 -12.49
N LYS A 402 -18.69 28.25 -11.79
CA LYS A 402 -18.96 29.13 -10.63
C LYS A 402 -17.93 28.88 -9.51
N ILE A 403 -17.61 27.62 -9.21
CA ILE A 403 -16.62 27.26 -8.16
C ILE A 403 -15.23 27.71 -8.56
N HIS A 404 -14.80 27.46 -9.82
CA HIS A 404 -13.56 28.02 -10.36
C HIS A 404 -13.54 29.56 -10.31
N GLY A 405 -14.68 30.20 -10.54
CA GLY A 405 -14.85 31.67 -10.43
C GLY A 405 -14.57 32.23 -9.02
N LEU A 406 -14.74 31.43 -7.98
CA LEU A 406 -14.33 31.75 -6.60
C LEU A 406 -12.80 31.62 -6.42
N GLY A 407 -12.08 31.07 -7.39
CA GLY A 407 -10.65 30.77 -7.28
C GLY A 407 -10.38 29.47 -6.49
N LEU A 408 -11.35 28.55 -6.46
CA LEU A 408 -11.21 27.20 -5.94
C LEU A 408 -11.00 26.22 -7.09
N LYS A 409 -10.28 25.13 -6.83
CA LYS A 409 -10.28 23.95 -7.70
C LYS A 409 -11.57 23.15 -7.50
N PHE A 410 -11.93 22.34 -8.48
CA PHE A 410 -13.13 21.49 -8.44
C PHE A 410 -12.78 20.02 -8.58
N GLY A 411 -13.27 19.19 -7.66
CA GLY A 411 -13.08 17.74 -7.64
C GLY A 411 -14.40 16.98 -7.75
N LEU A 412 -14.29 15.73 -8.21
CA LEU A 412 -15.45 14.86 -8.43
C LEU A 412 -15.19 13.44 -7.94
N TRP A 413 -16.20 12.82 -7.33
CA TRP A 413 -16.22 11.41 -6.92
C TRP A 413 -16.78 10.52 -8.04
N VAL A 414 -16.20 9.33 -8.22
CA VAL A 414 -16.67 8.28 -9.13
C VAL A 414 -16.48 6.90 -8.51
N GLU A 415 -17.34 5.92 -8.86
CA GLU A 415 -17.24 4.50 -8.50
C GLU A 415 -17.40 3.62 -9.75
N PRO A 416 -16.43 3.59 -10.66
CA PRO A 416 -16.61 3.08 -12.02
C PRO A 416 -16.58 1.55 -12.14
N GLU A 417 -16.29 0.83 -11.07
CA GLU A 417 -16.22 -0.62 -11.02
C GLU A 417 -17.56 -1.29 -10.66
N MET A 418 -18.58 -0.47 -10.31
CA MET A 418 -19.84 -0.93 -9.76
C MET A 418 -21.03 -0.61 -10.66
N ILE A 419 -22.09 -1.39 -10.48
CA ILE A 419 -23.38 -1.18 -11.15
C ILE A 419 -24.53 -1.46 -10.17
N SER A 420 -25.57 -0.64 -10.23
CA SER A 420 -26.82 -0.88 -9.51
C SER A 420 -27.80 -1.65 -10.38
N GLU A 421 -28.58 -2.58 -9.81
CA GLU A 421 -29.70 -3.21 -10.54
C GLU A 421 -30.75 -2.17 -10.97
N ASP A 422 -30.92 -1.11 -10.17
CA ASP A 422 -31.71 0.06 -10.53
C ASP A 422 -30.82 1.14 -11.18
N SER A 423 -30.33 0.85 -12.37
CA SER A 423 -29.64 1.76 -13.27
C SER A 423 -30.11 1.54 -14.70
N ASP A 424 -29.99 2.53 -15.55
CA ASP A 424 -30.31 2.39 -16.99
C ASP A 424 -29.30 1.45 -17.65
N LEU A 425 -28.02 1.52 -17.27
CA LEU A 425 -27.00 0.61 -17.76
C LEU A 425 -27.33 -0.87 -17.46
N TYR A 426 -27.80 -1.20 -16.25
CA TYR A 426 -28.17 -2.58 -15.94
C TYR A 426 -29.40 -3.04 -16.70
N ARG A 427 -30.38 -2.16 -16.95
CA ARG A 427 -31.56 -2.46 -17.77
C ARG A 427 -31.18 -2.77 -19.22
N GLU A 428 -30.18 -2.07 -19.77
CA GLU A 428 -29.69 -2.28 -21.13
C GLU A 428 -28.76 -3.50 -21.23
N HIS A 429 -27.87 -3.66 -20.25
CA HIS A 429 -26.81 -4.67 -20.23
C HIS A 429 -26.74 -5.44 -18.93
N PRO A 430 -27.77 -6.27 -18.59
CA PRO A 430 -27.75 -7.04 -17.35
C PRO A 430 -26.68 -8.14 -17.33
N ASP A 431 -26.09 -8.47 -18.48
CA ASP A 431 -24.97 -9.39 -18.65
C ASP A 431 -23.58 -8.76 -18.38
N TRP A 432 -23.50 -7.45 -18.15
CA TRP A 432 -22.27 -6.77 -17.81
C TRP A 432 -21.94 -6.83 -16.33
N ALA A 433 -22.83 -7.30 -15.48
CA ALA A 433 -22.51 -7.60 -14.09
C ALA A 433 -21.85 -8.98 -13.96
N LEU A 434 -20.84 -9.09 -13.08
CA LEU A 434 -20.31 -10.41 -12.68
C LEU A 434 -21.42 -11.20 -11.99
N LYS A 435 -21.82 -12.34 -12.55
CA LYS A 435 -22.87 -13.19 -11.98
C LYS A 435 -22.77 -14.64 -12.45
N ILE A 436 -23.04 -15.56 -11.54
CA ILE A 436 -23.08 -16.99 -11.83
C ILE A 436 -24.43 -17.34 -12.45
N PRO A 437 -24.49 -17.92 -13.67
CA PRO A 437 -25.74 -18.29 -14.32
C PRO A 437 -26.64 -19.17 -13.44
N GLY A 438 -27.91 -18.82 -13.32
CA GLY A 438 -28.89 -19.58 -12.57
C GLY A 438 -28.81 -19.48 -11.04
N ARG A 439 -27.95 -18.61 -10.50
CA ARG A 439 -27.85 -18.32 -9.06
C ARG A 439 -28.28 -16.91 -8.73
N ALA A 440 -28.84 -16.72 -7.53
CA ALA A 440 -29.10 -15.40 -6.99
C ALA A 440 -27.76 -14.66 -6.76
N MET A 441 -27.72 -13.38 -7.08
CA MET A 441 -26.57 -12.52 -6.82
C MET A 441 -26.51 -12.11 -5.36
N ASN A 442 -25.32 -12.08 -4.81
CA ASN A 442 -25.06 -11.49 -3.50
C ASN A 442 -24.94 -9.96 -3.68
N ARG A 443 -25.53 -9.20 -2.77
CA ARG A 443 -25.46 -7.74 -2.76
C ARG A 443 -24.64 -7.26 -1.57
N SER A 444 -23.80 -6.25 -1.80
CA SER A 444 -23.17 -5.46 -0.75
C SER A 444 -23.43 -4.01 -1.07
N ARG A 445 -23.95 -3.22 -0.11
CA ARG A 445 -24.44 -1.86 -0.33
C ARG A 445 -25.44 -1.73 -1.51
N HIS A 446 -26.24 -2.78 -1.76
CA HIS A 446 -27.20 -2.85 -2.87
C HIS A 446 -26.60 -2.66 -4.27
N GLN A 447 -25.30 -2.91 -4.43
CA GLN A 447 -24.60 -2.79 -5.71
C GLN A 447 -23.95 -4.13 -6.12
N LEU A 448 -23.62 -4.25 -7.41
CA LEU A 448 -22.96 -5.38 -8.03
C LEU A 448 -21.62 -4.93 -8.64
N ASN A 449 -20.72 -5.90 -8.88
CA ASN A 449 -19.50 -5.65 -9.62
C ASN A 449 -19.77 -5.69 -11.13
N LEU A 450 -19.26 -4.71 -11.87
CA LEU A 450 -19.18 -4.80 -13.32
C LEU A 450 -18.16 -5.85 -13.76
N ASP A 451 -18.45 -6.55 -14.85
CA ASP A 451 -17.47 -7.41 -15.52
C ASP A 451 -16.49 -6.57 -16.36
N ILE A 452 -15.64 -5.82 -15.68
CA ILE A 452 -14.62 -5.00 -16.32
C ILE A 452 -13.48 -5.82 -16.97
N THR A 453 -13.50 -7.15 -16.87
CA THR A 453 -12.60 -8.00 -17.68
C THR A 453 -12.93 -7.87 -19.17
N ARG A 454 -14.15 -7.43 -19.52
CA ARG A 454 -14.62 -7.15 -20.86
C ARG A 454 -14.20 -5.75 -21.30
N LYS A 455 -13.54 -5.66 -22.45
CA LYS A 455 -13.04 -4.40 -22.99
C LYS A 455 -14.14 -3.38 -23.25
N GLU A 456 -15.26 -3.83 -23.84
CA GLU A 456 -16.40 -2.98 -24.15
C GLU A 456 -17.03 -2.34 -22.90
N VAL A 457 -17.02 -3.03 -21.77
CA VAL A 457 -17.51 -2.50 -20.48
C VAL A 457 -16.60 -1.37 -19.99
N ARG A 458 -15.27 -1.61 -19.97
CA ARG A 458 -14.28 -0.60 -19.59
C ARG A 458 -14.36 0.65 -20.47
N GLU A 459 -14.41 0.47 -21.78
CA GLU A 459 -14.49 1.58 -22.74
C GLU A 459 -15.77 2.40 -22.55
N HIS A 460 -16.91 1.74 -22.33
CA HIS A 460 -18.19 2.41 -22.10
C HIS A 460 -18.12 3.30 -20.86
N ILE A 461 -17.72 2.74 -19.71
CA ILE A 461 -17.65 3.45 -18.42
C ILE A 461 -16.65 4.60 -18.50
N MET A 462 -15.43 4.34 -19.00
CA MET A 462 -14.40 5.38 -19.06
C MET A 462 -14.77 6.51 -20.03
N ASN A 463 -15.44 6.23 -21.12
CA ASN A 463 -15.93 7.28 -22.03
C ASN A 463 -16.97 8.20 -21.37
N GLN A 464 -17.88 7.66 -20.56
CA GLN A 464 -18.81 8.48 -19.79
C GLN A 464 -18.08 9.36 -18.79
N ILE A 465 -17.16 8.79 -18.02
CA ILE A 465 -16.36 9.52 -17.01
C ILE A 465 -15.52 10.62 -17.69
N PHE A 466 -14.81 10.31 -18.76
CA PHE A 466 -14.02 11.31 -19.49
C PHE A 466 -14.88 12.47 -20.02
N LYS A 467 -16.06 12.17 -20.54
CA LYS A 467 -17.02 13.20 -21.00
C LYS A 467 -17.38 14.17 -19.87
N VAL A 468 -17.62 13.66 -18.67
CA VAL A 468 -17.96 14.48 -17.51
C VAL A 468 -16.74 15.28 -17.02
N LEU A 469 -15.58 14.65 -16.87
CA LEU A 469 -14.35 15.31 -16.43
C LEU A 469 -13.92 16.44 -17.39
N ASP A 470 -14.00 16.20 -18.72
CA ASP A 470 -13.70 17.21 -19.72
C ASP A 470 -14.68 18.38 -19.63
N ALA A 471 -15.97 18.10 -19.45
CA ALA A 471 -17.01 19.11 -19.40
C ALA A 471 -16.91 20.02 -18.18
N CYS A 472 -16.57 19.49 -16.99
CA CYS A 472 -16.43 20.29 -15.78
C CYS A 472 -14.99 20.75 -15.51
N LYS A 473 -14.01 20.37 -16.35
CA LYS A 473 -12.58 20.68 -16.18
C LYS A 473 -12.10 20.32 -14.77
N ALA A 474 -12.37 19.08 -14.36
CA ALA A 474 -12.05 18.62 -13.01
C ALA A 474 -10.55 18.69 -12.72
N ASP A 475 -10.18 19.19 -11.53
CA ASP A 475 -8.81 19.25 -11.02
C ASP A 475 -8.46 18.03 -10.16
N TYR A 476 -9.47 17.29 -9.73
CA TYR A 476 -9.34 16.16 -8.79
C TYR A 476 -10.40 15.12 -9.08
N VAL A 477 -10.02 13.85 -8.90
CA VAL A 477 -10.94 12.70 -8.90
C VAL A 477 -10.71 11.84 -7.67
N LYS A 478 -11.81 11.50 -6.98
CA LYS A 478 -11.85 10.44 -5.97
C LYS A 478 -12.47 9.20 -6.61
N TRP A 479 -11.67 8.15 -6.77
CA TRP A 479 -12.11 6.85 -7.32
C TRP A 479 -12.39 5.89 -6.19
N ASP A 480 -13.64 5.50 -6.04
CA ASP A 480 -14.10 4.63 -4.98
C ASP A 480 -14.46 3.21 -5.45
N MET A 481 -14.53 2.28 -4.50
CA MET A 481 -15.00 0.92 -4.68
C MET A 481 -15.57 0.40 -3.36
N ASN A 482 -16.90 0.27 -3.26
CA ASN A 482 -17.58 0.07 -1.98
C ASN A 482 -18.11 -1.35 -1.74
N ARG A 483 -17.51 -2.35 -2.37
CA ARG A 483 -17.81 -3.76 -2.07
C ARG A 483 -16.65 -4.69 -2.45
N SER A 484 -16.61 -5.87 -1.81
CA SER A 484 -15.76 -6.97 -2.24
C SER A 484 -16.27 -7.60 -3.54
N VAL A 485 -15.37 -8.23 -4.31
CA VAL A 485 -15.73 -8.95 -5.53
C VAL A 485 -16.17 -10.36 -5.17
N ASP A 486 -17.40 -10.69 -5.50
CA ASP A 486 -17.97 -12.03 -5.34
C ASP A 486 -18.84 -12.43 -6.56
N ASN A 487 -19.49 -13.57 -6.50
CA ASN A 487 -20.22 -14.16 -7.63
C ASN A 487 -19.37 -14.23 -8.91
N VAL A 488 -18.09 -14.54 -8.75
CA VAL A 488 -17.05 -14.42 -9.78
C VAL A 488 -17.29 -15.42 -10.90
N PHE A 489 -17.80 -14.89 -11.99
CA PHE A 489 -17.99 -15.59 -13.26
C PHE A 489 -18.13 -14.54 -14.37
N SER A 490 -17.24 -14.60 -15.36
CA SER A 490 -17.33 -13.78 -16.55
C SER A 490 -17.98 -14.57 -17.71
N ALA A 491 -19.09 -14.07 -18.21
CA ALA A 491 -19.75 -14.68 -19.39
C ALA A 491 -18.90 -14.58 -20.69
N ALA A 492 -17.87 -13.72 -20.69
CA ALA A 492 -16.97 -13.55 -21.83
C ALA A 492 -15.79 -14.57 -21.83
N LEU A 493 -15.57 -15.29 -20.72
CA LEU A 493 -14.49 -16.27 -20.64
C LEU A 493 -15.00 -17.71 -20.72
N PRO A 494 -14.26 -18.60 -21.39
CA PRO A 494 -14.58 -20.02 -21.40
C PRO A 494 -14.40 -20.65 -20.00
N LYS A 495 -14.98 -21.83 -19.81
CA LYS A 495 -15.00 -22.55 -18.52
C LYS A 495 -13.59 -22.75 -17.94
N GLU A 496 -12.63 -23.05 -18.79
CA GLU A 496 -11.26 -23.37 -18.42
C GLU A 496 -10.48 -22.14 -17.94
N ARG A 497 -10.96 -20.92 -18.25
CA ARG A 497 -10.30 -19.65 -17.88
C ARG A 497 -11.06 -18.88 -16.78
N GLN A 498 -12.04 -19.47 -16.12
CA GLN A 498 -12.77 -18.79 -15.03
C GLN A 498 -11.88 -18.54 -13.81
N GLY A 499 -10.83 -19.30 -13.57
CA GLY A 499 -9.82 -19.04 -12.55
C GLY A 499 -8.95 -17.80 -12.79
N GLU A 500 -9.00 -17.22 -13.99
CA GLU A 500 -8.27 -16.01 -14.35
C GLU A 500 -9.05 -14.71 -13.99
N VAL A 501 -10.34 -14.81 -13.68
CA VAL A 501 -11.24 -13.63 -13.57
C VAL A 501 -10.75 -12.64 -12.51
N TYR A 502 -10.37 -13.08 -11.32
CA TYR A 502 -9.89 -12.18 -10.27
C TYR A 502 -8.66 -11.37 -10.71
N HIS A 503 -7.68 -12.04 -11.31
CA HIS A 503 -6.47 -11.35 -11.75
C HIS A 503 -6.75 -10.44 -12.97
N ARG A 504 -7.56 -10.90 -13.93
CA ARG A 504 -8.00 -10.09 -15.07
C ARG A 504 -8.78 -8.85 -14.65
N TYR A 505 -9.58 -8.97 -13.58
CA TYR A 505 -10.30 -7.84 -13.00
C TYR A 505 -9.31 -6.76 -12.49
N VAL A 506 -8.30 -7.16 -11.74
CA VAL A 506 -7.28 -6.24 -11.23
C VAL A 506 -6.49 -5.58 -12.36
N LEU A 507 -6.08 -6.34 -13.38
CA LEU A 507 -5.41 -5.79 -14.58
C LEU A 507 -6.31 -4.78 -15.30
N ALA A 508 -7.63 -5.03 -15.34
CA ALA A 508 -8.60 -4.12 -15.92
C ALA A 508 -8.72 -2.82 -15.12
N VAL A 509 -8.73 -2.88 -13.78
CA VAL A 509 -8.69 -1.69 -12.91
C VAL A 509 -7.44 -0.85 -13.22
N TYR A 510 -6.28 -1.49 -13.32
CA TYR A 510 -5.03 -0.80 -13.64
C TYR A 510 -5.05 -0.17 -15.04
N GLU A 511 -5.60 -0.85 -16.04
CA GLU A 511 -5.77 -0.28 -17.39
C GLU A 511 -6.68 0.96 -17.39
N MET A 512 -7.79 0.92 -16.63
CA MET A 512 -8.70 2.06 -16.49
C MET A 512 -8.01 3.24 -15.77
N MET A 513 -7.31 2.99 -14.67
CA MET A 513 -6.56 4.02 -13.94
C MET A 513 -5.41 4.59 -14.77
N GLU A 514 -4.68 3.73 -15.49
CA GLU A 514 -3.62 4.18 -16.41
C GLU A 514 -4.18 5.13 -17.47
N SER A 515 -5.35 4.81 -18.05
CA SER A 515 -6.01 5.67 -19.04
C SER A 515 -6.39 7.04 -18.47
N LEU A 516 -6.78 7.08 -17.19
CA LEU A 516 -7.09 8.33 -16.47
C LEU A 516 -5.83 9.19 -16.27
N VAL A 517 -4.76 8.62 -15.70
CA VAL A 517 -3.55 9.38 -15.40
C VAL A 517 -2.79 9.83 -16.65
N GLN A 518 -2.84 9.05 -17.73
CA GLN A 518 -2.27 9.45 -19.02
C GLN A 518 -3.06 10.58 -19.68
N ARG A 519 -4.40 10.55 -19.59
CA ARG A 519 -5.25 11.59 -20.17
C ARG A 519 -5.16 12.90 -19.39
N TYR A 520 -5.04 12.83 -18.06
CA TYR A 520 -5.06 13.98 -17.16
C TYR A 520 -3.81 13.98 -16.23
N PRO A 521 -2.61 14.26 -16.78
CA PRO A 521 -1.36 14.18 -15.99
C PRO A 521 -1.28 15.21 -14.86
N ASP A 522 -2.10 16.25 -14.91
CA ASP A 522 -2.17 17.33 -13.92
C ASP A 522 -3.25 17.14 -12.85
N LEU A 523 -4.11 16.15 -13.02
CA LEU A 523 -5.20 15.85 -12.11
C LEU A 523 -4.67 15.27 -10.79
N LEU A 524 -5.18 15.74 -9.67
CA LEU A 524 -4.94 15.09 -8.39
C LEU A 524 -5.87 13.88 -8.28
N PHE A 525 -5.29 12.69 -8.27
CA PHE A 525 -6.04 11.44 -8.18
C PHE A 525 -5.98 10.89 -6.76
N GLU A 526 -7.14 10.66 -6.14
CA GLU A 526 -7.29 9.97 -4.85
C GLU A 526 -8.00 8.63 -5.05
N SER A 527 -7.41 7.55 -4.57
CA SER A 527 -8.07 6.26 -4.48
C SER A 527 -8.86 6.15 -3.17
N CYS A 528 -10.02 5.50 -3.24
CA CYS A 528 -10.86 5.10 -2.12
C CYS A 528 -11.37 3.67 -2.36
N SER A 529 -11.63 2.93 -1.30
CA SER A 529 -12.24 1.61 -1.41
C SER A 529 -12.99 1.31 -0.11
N GLY A 530 -14.13 1.99 0.07
CA GLY A 530 -14.77 2.07 1.38
C GLY A 530 -13.76 2.52 2.42
N GLY A 531 -13.14 3.66 2.22
CA GLY A 531 -11.94 4.07 2.95
C GLY A 531 -10.67 3.40 2.45
N GLY A 532 -9.91 2.80 3.38
CA GLY A 532 -8.58 2.26 3.12
C GLY A 532 -8.53 0.79 2.68
N GLY A 533 -9.57 0.26 2.04
CA GLY A 533 -9.63 -1.15 1.63
C GLY A 533 -8.62 -1.56 0.54
N ARG A 534 -8.07 -0.59 -0.20
CA ARG A 534 -6.96 -0.78 -1.15
C ARG A 534 -5.84 0.22 -0.86
N PHE A 535 -5.51 0.43 0.40
CA PHE A 535 -4.38 1.28 0.78
C PHE A 535 -3.09 0.45 0.71
N GLU A 536 -2.47 0.41 -0.46
CA GLU A 536 -1.29 -0.40 -0.72
C GLU A 536 -0.45 0.14 -1.91
N ALA A 537 0.73 -0.46 -2.15
CA ALA A 537 1.70 0.03 -3.11
C ALA A 537 1.20 0.03 -4.57
N GLY A 538 0.32 -0.91 -4.95
CA GLY A 538 -0.24 -0.97 -6.31
C GLY A 538 -1.13 0.23 -6.62
N MET A 539 -1.99 0.65 -5.67
CA MET A 539 -2.80 1.86 -5.84
C MET A 539 -1.95 3.13 -5.80
N LEU A 540 -0.92 3.19 -4.96
CA LEU A 540 -0.02 4.35 -4.89
C LEU A 540 0.75 4.58 -6.20
N TYR A 541 0.94 3.57 -7.03
CA TYR A 541 1.54 3.73 -8.36
C TYR A 541 0.72 4.66 -9.27
N TYR A 542 -0.61 4.70 -9.11
CA TYR A 542 -1.52 5.53 -9.89
C TYR A 542 -1.96 6.79 -9.14
N SER A 543 -2.22 6.68 -7.84
CA SER A 543 -2.77 7.75 -7.02
C SER A 543 -1.78 8.21 -5.93
N PRO A 544 -1.40 9.50 -5.89
CA PRO A 544 -0.45 10.00 -4.91
C PRO A 544 -0.99 10.02 -3.48
N GLN A 545 -2.29 9.84 -3.31
CA GLN A 545 -2.97 9.77 -2.03
C GLN A 545 -4.15 8.81 -2.08
N ILE A 546 -4.46 8.24 -0.91
CA ILE A 546 -5.57 7.30 -0.71
C ILE A 546 -6.36 7.76 0.51
N TRP A 547 -7.69 7.72 0.42
CA TRP A 547 -8.55 7.96 1.56
C TRP A 547 -8.26 6.91 2.65
N CYS A 548 -7.73 7.36 3.78
CA CYS A 548 -7.11 6.45 4.75
C CYS A 548 -8.14 5.54 5.45
N SER A 549 -9.32 6.08 5.73
CA SER A 549 -10.45 5.38 6.35
C SER A 549 -11.70 6.26 6.25
N ASP A 550 -12.86 5.63 6.06
CA ASP A 550 -14.16 6.31 6.21
C ASP A 550 -14.46 6.72 7.67
N ASN A 551 -13.68 6.20 8.62
CA ASN A 551 -13.72 6.67 9.99
C ASN A 551 -13.01 8.03 10.09
N THR A 552 -13.80 9.08 10.32
CA THR A 552 -13.34 10.46 10.49
C THR A 552 -13.17 10.86 11.95
N ASP A 553 -13.42 9.94 12.89
CA ASP A 553 -13.18 10.19 14.33
C ASP A 553 -11.68 10.39 14.60
N ALA A 554 -11.31 11.55 15.12
CA ALA A 554 -9.91 11.91 15.35
C ALA A 554 -9.18 10.93 16.29
N ILE A 555 -9.87 10.35 17.26
CA ILE A 555 -9.23 9.45 18.24
C ILE A 555 -9.00 8.05 17.67
N ASP A 556 -9.95 7.52 16.90
CA ASP A 556 -9.77 6.26 16.19
C ASP A 556 -8.68 6.39 15.09
N ARG A 557 -8.64 7.55 14.41
CA ARG A 557 -7.61 7.87 13.41
C ARG A 557 -6.19 7.82 13.96
N LEU A 558 -5.97 8.07 15.26
CA LEU A 558 -4.64 7.94 15.87
C LEU A 558 -4.07 6.53 15.67
N LYS A 559 -4.88 5.47 15.82
CA LYS A 559 -4.45 4.08 15.60
C LYS A 559 -4.36 3.75 14.11
N ILE A 560 -5.34 4.18 13.32
CA ILE A 560 -5.40 3.91 11.88
C ILE A 560 -4.19 4.55 11.16
N GLN A 561 -3.89 5.82 11.44
CA GLN A 561 -2.76 6.54 10.83
C GLN A 561 -1.41 6.03 11.35
N TYR A 562 -1.32 5.65 12.63
CA TYR A 562 -0.13 5.03 13.21
C TYR A 562 0.21 3.73 12.48
N GLY A 563 -0.74 2.78 12.38
CA GLY A 563 -0.51 1.51 11.68
C GLY A 563 -0.20 1.71 10.19
N THR A 564 -0.88 2.66 9.54
CA THR A 564 -0.61 2.99 8.13
C THR A 564 0.81 3.50 7.92
N SER A 565 1.36 4.26 8.87
CA SER A 565 2.71 4.86 8.79
C SER A 565 3.86 3.85 8.79
N PHE A 566 3.62 2.57 9.08
CA PHE A 566 4.68 1.56 9.01
C PHE A 566 5.14 1.29 7.58
N GLY A 567 4.21 1.18 6.65
CA GLY A 567 4.50 0.85 5.26
C GLY A 567 4.35 2.01 4.27
N TYR A 568 3.69 3.12 4.65
CA TYR A 568 3.26 4.13 3.69
C TYR A 568 3.58 5.55 4.16
N PRO A 569 4.01 6.46 3.23
CA PRO A 569 4.34 7.83 3.58
C PRO A 569 3.10 8.59 4.05
N ILE A 570 3.29 9.47 5.02
CA ILE A 570 2.21 10.28 5.60
C ILE A 570 1.53 11.14 4.52
N SER A 571 2.27 11.62 3.55
CA SER A 571 1.75 12.36 2.40
C SER A 571 0.78 11.57 1.51
N ALA A 572 0.70 10.26 1.66
CA ALA A 572 -0.26 9.43 0.93
C ALA A 572 -1.61 9.25 1.66
N MET A 573 -1.73 9.70 2.91
CA MET A 573 -2.91 9.49 3.73
C MET A 573 -3.91 10.65 3.62
N GLY A 574 -5.08 10.43 3.03
CA GLY A 574 -6.20 11.37 3.12
C GLY A 574 -6.68 11.53 4.57
N ALA A 575 -6.71 12.75 5.10
CA ALA A 575 -7.09 13.03 6.47
C ALA A 575 -7.86 14.35 6.59
N HIS A 576 -9.10 14.27 7.08
CA HIS A 576 -10.00 15.42 7.14
C HIS A 576 -10.48 15.71 8.57
N VAL A 577 -10.73 16.99 8.83
CA VAL A 577 -11.44 17.48 10.02
C VAL A 577 -12.93 17.24 9.81
N SER A 578 -13.53 16.42 10.66
CA SER A 578 -14.94 16.03 10.57
C SER A 578 -15.86 16.83 11.50
N VAL A 579 -17.17 16.58 11.35
CA VAL A 579 -18.22 17.08 12.22
C VAL A 579 -18.06 16.60 13.68
N CYS A 580 -18.60 17.36 14.61
CA CYS A 580 -18.66 17.01 16.04
C CYS A 580 -20.09 17.23 16.59
N PRO A 581 -20.68 16.26 17.31
CA PRO A 581 -20.20 14.90 17.55
C PRO A 581 -19.95 14.10 16.26
N ASN A 582 -18.94 13.21 16.26
CA ASN A 582 -18.61 12.42 15.09
C ASN A 582 -19.78 11.52 14.67
N HIS A 583 -20.07 11.41 13.37
CA HIS A 583 -21.24 10.68 12.87
C HIS A 583 -21.18 9.17 13.11
N GLN A 584 -19.96 8.59 13.19
CA GLN A 584 -19.79 7.14 13.32
C GLN A 584 -19.67 6.70 14.77
N SER A 585 -18.85 7.41 15.56
CA SER A 585 -18.56 7.05 16.95
C SER A 585 -19.45 7.77 17.98
N GLY A 586 -20.08 8.89 17.60
CA GLY A 586 -20.78 9.78 18.52
C GLY A 586 -19.85 10.55 19.47
N ARG A 587 -18.54 10.46 19.30
CA ARG A 587 -17.54 11.07 20.18
C ARG A 587 -17.48 12.57 19.96
N THR A 588 -17.33 13.30 21.08
CA THR A 588 -17.09 14.75 21.08
C THR A 588 -15.61 15.01 21.35
N THR A 589 -14.94 15.70 20.44
CA THR A 589 -13.52 16.06 20.54
C THR A 589 -13.34 17.55 20.25
N PRO A 590 -12.35 18.23 20.90
CA PRO A 590 -12.02 19.61 20.60
C PRO A 590 -11.72 19.82 19.10
N PHE A 591 -12.07 20.99 18.57
CA PHE A 591 -11.87 21.31 17.16
C PHE A 591 -10.37 21.33 16.80
N GLU A 592 -9.53 21.84 17.71
CA GLU A 592 -8.09 21.88 17.58
C GLU A 592 -7.48 20.47 17.50
N THR A 593 -8.01 19.53 18.28
CA THR A 593 -7.56 18.13 18.26
C THR A 593 -7.88 17.45 16.94
N ARG A 594 -9.08 17.70 16.38
CA ARG A 594 -9.43 17.19 15.05
C ARG A 594 -8.45 17.71 13.98
N GLY A 595 -8.09 19.01 14.06
CA GLY A 595 -7.10 19.61 13.16
C GLY A 595 -5.69 19.04 13.30
N ILE A 596 -5.21 18.82 14.54
CA ILE A 596 -3.87 18.22 14.77
C ILE A 596 -3.78 16.81 14.19
N VAL A 597 -4.80 15.97 14.42
CA VAL A 597 -4.81 14.60 13.89
C VAL A 597 -4.90 14.61 12.37
N ALA A 598 -5.74 15.44 11.77
CA ALA A 598 -5.84 15.57 10.31
C ALA A 598 -4.56 16.13 9.68
N SER A 599 -3.75 16.91 10.41
CA SER A 599 -2.46 17.42 9.91
C SER A 599 -1.39 16.34 9.70
N ALA A 600 -1.62 15.12 10.21
CA ALA A 600 -0.80 13.94 9.88
C ALA A 600 -1.36 13.22 8.64
N GLY A 601 -1.45 13.92 7.53
CA GLY A 601 -1.94 13.45 6.25
C GLY A 601 -2.10 14.59 5.24
N THR A 602 -2.79 14.31 4.13
CA THR A 602 -3.24 15.34 3.19
C THR A 602 -4.48 16.01 3.78
N PHE A 603 -4.26 17.22 4.29
CA PHE A 603 -5.19 17.93 5.14
C PHE A 603 -6.43 18.43 4.39
N GLY A 604 -7.60 18.27 4.98
CA GLY A 604 -8.85 18.77 4.45
C GLY A 604 -9.97 18.82 5.51
N TYR A 605 -11.17 19.13 5.06
CA TYR A 605 -12.39 19.19 5.87
C TYR A 605 -13.47 18.32 5.27
N GLU A 606 -14.28 17.69 6.11
CA GLU A 606 -15.44 16.90 5.72
C GLU A 606 -16.57 17.16 6.71
N LEU A 607 -17.18 18.35 6.60
CA LEU A 607 -18.24 18.84 7.45
C LEU A 607 -18.99 19.98 6.76
N ASP A 608 -20.19 20.34 7.29
CA ASP A 608 -20.98 21.44 6.77
C ASP A 608 -20.43 22.80 7.27
N LEU A 609 -19.68 23.48 6.41
CA LEU A 609 -19.08 24.78 6.71
C LEU A 609 -20.11 25.87 7.03
N MET A 610 -21.35 25.72 6.53
CA MET A 610 -22.46 26.66 6.78
C MET A 610 -22.96 26.58 8.22
N LYS A 611 -22.75 25.46 8.91
CA LYS A 611 -23.15 25.25 10.31
C LYS A 611 -22.09 25.65 11.32
N MET A 612 -20.88 25.99 10.86
CA MET A 612 -19.79 26.42 11.74
C MET A 612 -20.09 27.78 12.37
N SER A 613 -19.80 27.92 13.66
CA SER A 613 -19.75 29.20 14.33
C SER A 613 -18.59 30.07 13.83
N GLU A 614 -18.66 31.38 14.03
CA GLU A 614 -17.58 32.30 13.66
C GLU A 614 -16.26 32.00 14.39
N GLU A 615 -16.34 31.48 15.63
CA GLU A 615 -15.16 31.00 16.37
C GLU A 615 -14.53 29.78 15.73
N GLU A 616 -15.34 28.79 15.33
CA GLU A 616 -14.84 27.61 14.60
C GLU A 616 -14.26 27.98 13.24
N LYS A 617 -14.87 28.90 12.49
CA LYS A 617 -14.32 29.41 11.23
C LYS A 617 -12.97 30.12 11.44
N LYS A 618 -12.84 30.87 12.54
CA LYS A 618 -11.55 31.48 12.90
C LYS A 618 -10.49 30.42 13.19
N THR A 619 -10.83 29.42 14.01
CA THR A 619 -9.95 28.29 14.34
C THR A 619 -9.57 27.50 13.07
N ALA A 620 -10.52 27.30 12.15
CA ALA A 620 -10.22 26.65 10.86
C ALA A 620 -9.17 27.41 10.04
N ARG A 621 -9.30 28.76 9.94
CA ARG A 621 -8.27 29.60 9.28
C ARG A 621 -6.88 29.43 9.91
N GLU A 622 -6.84 29.37 11.25
CA GLU A 622 -5.58 29.14 11.98
C GLU A 622 -5.00 27.74 11.72
N GLN A 623 -5.85 26.69 11.65
CA GLN A 623 -5.45 25.33 11.30
C GLN A 623 -4.87 25.27 9.89
N ILE A 624 -5.52 25.89 8.90
CA ILE A 624 -5.07 25.96 7.52
C ILE A 624 -3.69 26.63 7.43
N LEU A 625 -3.51 27.77 8.11
CA LEU A 625 -2.22 28.48 8.13
C LEU A 625 -1.12 27.61 8.77
N LYS A 626 -1.40 26.99 9.92
CA LYS A 626 -0.45 26.11 10.61
C LYS A 626 -0.10 24.87 9.79
N TYR A 627 -1.06 24.33 9.02
CA TYR A 627 -0.75 23.23 8.10
C TYR A 627 0.13 23.69 6.95
N LYS A 628 -0.16 24.82 6.31
CA LYS A 628 0.66 25.38 5.22
C LYS A 628 2.11 25.65 5.66
N GLU A 629 2.33 25.99 6.93
CA GLU A 629 3.68 26.15 7.50
C GLU A 629 4.47 24.83 7.58
N MET A 630 3.79 23.69 7.82
CA MET A 630 4.43 22.38 8.00
C MET A 630 4.20 21.39 6.84
N GLU A 631 3.44 21.76 5.83
CA GLU A 631 3.07 20.88 4.72
C GLU A 631 4.30 20.23 4.05
N HIS A 632 5.37 21.00 3.87
CA HIS A 632 6.63 20.50 3.31
C HIS A 632 7.25 19.36 4.14
N LEU A 633 7.06 19.38 5.48
CA LEU A 633 7.51 18.31 6.38
C LEU A 633 6.62 17.08 6.24
N VAL A 634 5.31 17.25 6.12
CA VAL A 634 4.37 16.13 5.87
C VAL A 634 4.68 15.49 4.52
N GLN A 635 4.98 16.30 3.51
CA GLN A 635 5.20 15.85 2.15
C GLN A 635 6.52 15.11 1.97
N SER A 636 7.62 15.62 2.53
CA SER A 636 8.97 15.12 2.25
C SER A 636 9.84 14.83 3.47
N GLY A 637 9.42 15.22 4.67
CA GLY A 637 10.17 15.02 5.91
C GLY A 637 10.23 13.57 6.34
N ASP A 638 11.11 13.31 7.29
CA ASP A 638 11.19 12.04 8.02
C ASP A 638 10.11 11.99 9.11
N TYR A 639 9.39 10.88 9.18
CA TYR A 639 8.35 10.67 10.18
C TYR A 639 8.84 9.74 11.30
N TYR A 640 8.53 10.12 12.54
CA TYR A 640 8.88 9.36 13.74
C TYR A 640 7.63 9.13 14.60
N ARG A 641 7.38 7.87 14.96
CA ARG A 641 6.37 7.47 15.94
C ARG A 641 7.00 7.55 17.33
N LEU A 642 6.64 8.55 18.11
CA LEU A 642 7.26 8.78 19.42
C LEU A 642 6.54 8.02 20.55
N VAL A 643 5.22 7.89 20.47
CA VAL A 643 4.41 7.16 21.46
C VAL A 643 3.36 6.31 20.75
N ASN A 644 3.39 5.00 21.01
CA ASN A 644 2.53 4.00 20.40
C ASN A 644 1.10 4.03 21.00
N PRO A 645 0.05 4.28 20.19
CA PRO A 645 -1.34 4.32 20.66
C PRO A 645 -1.92 2.95 21.04
N PHE A 646 -1.25 1.84 20.71
CA PHE A 646 -1.67 0.49 21.10
C PHE A 646 -1.17 0.11 22.49
N GLU A 647 -0.11 0.76 22.97
CA GLU A 647 0.54 0.48 24.27
C GLU A 647 0.29 1.57 25.29
N ASN A 648 0.04 2.81 24.86
CA ASN A 648 -0.16 3.95 25.73
C ASN A 648 -1.62 4.44 25.69
N ASN A 649 -2.28 4.47 26.83
CA ASN A 649 -3.66 4.90 26.97
C ASN A 649 -3.80 6.39 27.38
N ASN A 650 -2.70 7.11 27.63
CA ASN A 650 -2.75 8.49 28.09
C ASN A 650 -2.49 9.52 26.99
N HIS A 651 -1.52 9.27 26.12
CA HIS A 651 -1.19 10.17 25.03
C HIS A 651 -0.58 9.44 23.84
N VAL A 652 -0.67 10.07 22.67
CA VAL A 652 -0.09 9.61 21.40
C VAL A 652 0.73 10.77 20.85
N LEU A 653 1.97 10.49 20.39
CA LEU A 653 2.86 11.50 19.84
C LEU A 653 3.51 10.99 18.55
N TRP A 654 3.67 11.92 17.63
CA TRP A 654 4.43 11.73 16.39
C TRP A 654 5.22 13.00 16.04
N GLN A 655 6.18 12.86 15.15
CA GLN A 655 7.10 13.94 14.82
C GLN A 655 7.45 13.91 13.32
N PHE A 656 7.59 15.09 12.75
CA PHE A 656 8.17 15.33 11.44
C PHE A 656 9.50 16.05 11.57
N VAL A 657 10.51 15.65 10.80
CA VAL A 657 11.83 16.28 10.75
C VAL A 657 12.19 16.56 9.30
N SER A 658 12.64 17.78 8.99
CA SER A 658 13.14 18.10 7.65
C SER A 658 14.37 17.27 7.30
N LYS A 659 14.57 16.95 6.01
CA LYS A 659 15.73 16.16 5.54
C LYS A 659 17.08 16.79 5.89
N ASP A 660 17.16 18.12 5.97
CA ASP A 660 18.35 18.87 6.39
C ASP A 660 18.44 19.02 7.93
N LYS A 661 17.49 18.45 8.67
CA LYS A 661 17.38 18.48 10.14
C LYS A 661 17.24 19.87 10.76
N LYS A 662 16.90 20.89 9.98
CA LYS A 662 16.79 22.27 10.48
C LYS A 662 15.45 22.59 11.11
N GLU A 663 14.42 21.83 10.81
CA GLU A 663 13.07 22.06 11.29
C GLU A 663 12.44 20.77 11.76
N THR A 664 11.70 20.84 12.88
CA THR A 664 10.92 19.72 13.37
C THR A 664 9.62 20.16 14.03
N VAL A 665 8.57 19.38 13.81
CA VAL A 665 7.26 19.57 14.46
C VAL A 665 6.88 18.27 15.16
N VAL A 666 6.64 18.36 16.48
CA VAL A 666 6.08 17.29 17.30
C VAL A 666 4.61 17.57 17.47
N CYS A 667 3.76 16.61 17.13
CA CYS A 667 2.32 16.65 17.29
C CYS A 667 1.83 15.52 18.18
N GLY A 668 0.68 15.68 18.79
CA GLY A 668 0.06 14.61 19.55
C GLY A 668 -1.27 14.98 20.17
N VAL A 669 -1.81 14.00 20.88
CA VAL A 669 -3.05 14.11 21.63
C VAL A 669 -2.87 13.52 23.02
N ARG A 670 -3.22 14.26 24.04
CA ARG A 670 -3.44 13.71 25.36
C ARG A 670 -4.84 13.14 25.42
N LEU A 671 -4.97 11.83 25.63
CA LEU A 671 -6.24 11.11 25.56
C LEU A 671 -7.09 11.32 26.81
N HIS A 672 -6.48 11.25 28.00
CA HIS A 672 -7.17 11.36 29.27
C HIS A 672 -6.52 12.37 30.21
N SER A 673 -7.35 13.12 30.89
CA SER A 673 -6.94 14.03 31.96
C SER A 673 -7.03 13.32 33.31
N GLU A 674 -5.97 13.41 34.11
CA GLU A 674 -5.87 12.78 35.42
C GLU A 674 -5.82 13.84 36.53
N ALA A 675 -6.38 13.53 37.69
CA ALA A 675 -6.19 14.35 38.89
C ALA A 675 -4.76 14.11 39.42
N ASN A 676 -4.05 15.21 39.73
CA ASN A 676 -2.64 15.15 40.16
C ASN A 676 -1.75 14.34 39.20
N PRO A 677 -1.64 14.73 37.92
CA PRO A 677 -1.03 13.94 36.87
C PRO A 677 0.48 13.83 37.04
N TYR A 678 1.05 12.72 36.55
CA TYR A 678 2.48 12.60 36.35
C TYR A 678 2.97 13.59 35.29
N ILE A 679 4.23 14.02 35.41
CA ILE A 679 4.92 14.77 34.36
C ILE A 679 5.54 13.76 33.40
N TYR A 680 5.03 13.72 32.17
CA TYR A 680 5.56 12.90 31.10
C TYR A 680 6.59 13.70 30.29
N LEU A 681 7.76 13.10 30.02
CA LEU A 681 8.76 13.66 29.15
C LEU A 681 8.61 13.03 27.76
N PHE A 682 8.75 13.83 26.72
CA PHE A 682 8.89 13.33 25.34
C PHE A 682 10.30 13.61 24.83
N TYR A 683 10.75 12.77 23.92
CA TYR A 683 12.12 12.78 23.40
C TYR A 683 12.04 12.89 21.86
N PRO A 684 12.23 14.09 21.28
CA PRO A 684 12.38 14.24 19.85
C PRO A 684 13.46 13.32 19.28
N GLN A 685 13.29 12.88 18.05
CA GLN A 685 14.21 11.96 17.37
C GLN A 685 14.74 12.59 16.08
N GLY A 686 15.80 12.02 15.50
CA GLY A 686 16.29 12.39 14.18
C GLY A 686 16.95 13.76 14.05
N LEU A 687 17.14 14.50 15.13
CA LEU A 687 17.78 15.82 15.13
C LEU A 687 19.32 15.71 15.01
N ASP A 688 19.96 16.79 14.61
CA ASP A 688 21.41 16.92 14.71
C ASP A 688 21.81 17.27 16.18
N ALA A 689 22.63 16.44 16.79
CA ALA A 689 22.99 16.55 18.21
C ALA A 689 23.69 17.89 18.55
N ASP A 690 24.49 18.41 17.62
CA ASP A 690 25.31 19.61 17.81
C ASP A 690 24.60 20.91 17.39
N MET A 691 23.49 20.79 16.65
CA MET A 691 22.68 21.92 16.21
C MET A 691 21.86 22.49 17.37
N LYS A 692 21.66 23.81 17.38
CA LYS A 692 20.77 24.48 18.31
C LYS A 692 19.39 24.70 17.69
N TYR A 693 18.34 24.46 18.46
CA TYR A 693 16.95 24.59 18.03
C TYR A 693 16.20 25.53 18.99
N GLU A 694 15.53 26.50 18.42
CA GLU A 694 14.62 27.39 19.14
C GLU A 694 13.20 26.81 19.13
N ASP A 695 12.58 26.66 20.29
CA ASP A 695 11.14 26.47 20.40
C ASP A 695 10.44 27.77 20.01
N THR A 696 9.73 27.73 18.89
CA THR A 696 9.09 28.91 18.31
C THR A 696 8.00 29.53 19.16
N ALA A 697 7.42 28.76 20.09
CA ALA A 697 6.39 29.23 21.00
C ALA A 697 6.94 29.99 22.21
N THR A 698 8.11 29.58 22.71
CA THR A 698 8.69 30.12 23.95
C THR A 698 9.95 30.94 23.73
N GLY A 699 10.59 30.84 22.56
CA GLY A 699 11.90 31.45 22.27
C GLY A 699 13.07 30.77 22.99
N LYS A 700 12.86 29.66 23.68
CA LYS A 700 13.93 28.90 24.36
C LYS A 700 14.75 28.12 23.36
N VAL A 701 16.07 28.11 23.58
CA VAL A 701 17.01 27.42 22.70
C VAL A 701 17.60 26.20 23.42
N TYR A 702 17.61 25.07 22.72
CA TYR A 702 18.11 23.78 23.18
C TYR A 702 19.12 23.23 22.16
N THR A 703 20.08 22.42 22.60
CA THR A 703 20.83 21.59 21.66
C THR A 703 20.01 20.39 21.23
N GLY A 704 20.23 19.87 20.03
CA GLY A 704 19.57 18.65 19.57
C GLY A 704 19.84 17.48 20.50
N ALA A 705 21.08 17.37 21.04
CA ALA A 705 21.41 16.37 22.07
C ALA A 705 20.53 16.50 23.32
N ALA A 706 20.27 17.73 23.81
CA ALA A 706 19.40 17.95 24.97
C ALA A 706 17.97 17.53 24.69
N LEU A 707 17.42 17.88 23.53
CA LEU A 707 16.08 17.47 23.11
C LEU A 707 15.95 15.94 23.02
N MET A 708 16.92 15.29 22.36
CA MET A 708 16.86 13.82 22.14
C MET A 708 17.19 12.98 23.36
N LYS A 709 17.98 13.48 24.32
CA LYS A 709 18.49 12.69 25.46
C LYS A 709 17.88 13.06 26.81
N ALA A 710 17.63 14.36 27.04
CA ALA A 710 16.99 14.83 28.27
C ALA A 710 15.47 14.98 28.11
N GLY A 711 14.99 15.25 26.91
CA GLY A 711 13.59 15.45 26.60
C GLY A 711 12.99 16.74 27.15
N LEU A 712 11.71 16.93 26.91
CA LEU A 712 10.93 18.05 27.42
C LEU A 712 9.63 17.58 28.06
N PRO A 713 9.10 18.29 29.08
CA PRO A 713 7.83 17.93 29.68
C PRO A 713 6.65 18.24 28.75
N LEU A 714 5.70 17.32 28.68
CA LEU A 714 4.42 17.58 28.05
C LEU A 714 3.62 18.58 28.86
N PRO A 715 2.80 19.43 28.20
CA PRO A 715 1.95 20.41 28.89
C PRO A 715 0.89 19.73 29.77
N LEU A 716 0.71 20.23 30.96
CA LEU A 716 -0.38 19.84 31.85
C LEU A 716 -1.65 20.58 31.46
N THR A 717 -2.49 19.93 30.64
CA THR A 717 -3.78 20.46 30.21
C THR A 717 -4.93 19.83 30.99
N THR A 718 -6.08 20.48 31.06
CA THR A 718 -7.31 19.95 31.65
C THR A 718 -8.28 19.50 30.56
N GLY A 719 -9.04 18.45 30.84
CA GLY A 719 -9.97 17.84 29.89
C GLY A 719 -9.33 16.75 29.04
N ASP A 720 -10.18 15.87 28.52
CA ASP A 720 -9.74 14.79 27.63
C ASP A 720 -9.50 15.29 26.20
N TYR A 721 -8.76 14.49 25.43
CA TYR A 721 -8.48 14.72 24.01
C TYR A 721 -7.80 16.05 23.70
N GLN A 722 -6.85 16.48 24.53
CA GLN A 722 -6.18 17.77 24.36
C GLN A 722 -5.05 17.71 23.32
N PRO A 723 -4.96 18.72 22.41
CA PRO A 723 -3.93 18.75 21.39
C PRO A 723 -2.56 19.09 21.97
N ILE A 724 -1.51 18.54 21.39
CA ILE A 724 -0.11 18.81 21.72
C ILE A 724 0.62 19.21 20.44
N ARG A 725 1.36 20.32 20.48
CA ARG A 725 2.21 20.76 19.37
C ARG A 725 3.43 21.49 19.88
N PHE A 726 4.61 21.13 19.36
CA PHE A 726 5.87 21.83 19.50
C PHE A 726 6.48 22.02 18.14
N THR A 727 7.06 23.19 17.90
CA THR A 727 7.78 23.49 16.65
C THR A 727 9.17 24.01 17.02
N PHE A 728 10.19 23.35 16.49
CA PHE A 728 11.59 23.75 16.72
C PHE A 728 12.25 24.07 15.37
N LYS A 729 12.98 25.18 15.34
CA LYS A 729 13.76 25.61 14.18
C LYS A 729 15.22 25.81 14.56
N ALA A 730 16.11 25.39 13.67
CA ALA A 730 17.54 25.60 13.86
C ALA A 730 17.86 27.09 13.97
N VAL A 731 18.68 27.46 14.93
CA VAL A 731 19.20 28.81 15.07
C VAL A 731 20.48 28.92 14.27
N GLU A 732 20.53 29.83 13.32
CA GLU A 732 21.78 30.12 12.61
C GLU A 732 22.85 30.60 13.58
N LYS A 733 24.10 30.15 13.40
CA LYS A 733 25.23 30.49 14.26
C LYS A 733 25.60 31.96 14.14
#